data_f0edd0b28d0a6b8db1153e6900c7221d
#
_entry.id   f0edd0b28d0a6b8db1153e6900c7221d
#
_cell.length_a   1.000
_cell.length_b   1.000
_cell.length_c   1.000
_cell.angle_alpha   90.00
_cell.angle_beta   90.00
_cell.angle_gamma   90.00
#
_symmetry.space_group_name_H-M   'P 1'
#
loop_
_entity.id
_entity.type
_entity.pdbx_description
1 polymer ?
#
loop_
_entity_poly.entity_id
_entity_poly.type
_entity_poly.pdbx_seq_one_letter_code
_entity_poly.pdbx_strand_id
1 'polypeptide(L)'
;MEAVEDFKQDEVANIPNSLLISAAYIGKTKKVSLKFYNPESEKIYIWEDKTGHQPYCFSKMAPEDLEFLSERDDVIEIKTVKKIDTLKDKEIPVSKIIVTDPLAIGGTQTTQSIRNVVESWESDIKYYENYLYDNSLIIGKYYKIENDKIIPHDFEMSDETNLAMKSMLFDKLGNTGMTDTKQFEEEVSNWAELLNQPVPKIRRMSLDIEVETDGMRLPDVKIADKKVTAIGFEASDGMKRVFVLRRDGIEEGVNDLDKNIEVVFYEKDQEKKLIEDAFGLVKKYPVLITYNGDGFDLPYLYNRAKRLGISEDVNPLYMMKDSATLTKGVHLDLYRTFSNKAFQIYVFSQKYSDFSLNSVSKGVLGEQKMDYGVEIDNMTYYQIAKYCQNDAYLTFKLTSFNEDLLMNLLVVITRIARMPIDDISRMGVSQWIRSLLYYEHRKNNFLIPRRNEIEGKSAGMANDAVIKDKKYRGGLVIEPVEGVHFDVTVMDFASLYPSIIKVNNLSYETVRCPHEECKKNAIPGTSHWGCTKKNGLTSLIIGSLRDLRVNYYKSLSKKENITDEERQLYTVVSQALKVILNASYGVMGAEIFPLYFLPAAEATTALGRYIIMDTIEKCKGIQLEVLYGDTDSLFVKKPTVKQIDDVIKLAKDDHGVELEIDKEYRYVVL
;
A
#
# COMPACT_ATOMS: atom_id res chain seq x y z
N MET A 1 -38.36 -9.27 -17.72
CA MET A 1 -38.77 -8.49 -16.53
C MET A 1 -38.69 -9.43 -15.33
N GLU A 2 -37.47 -9.68 -14.85
CA GLU A 2 -37.25 -10.35 -13.58
C GLU A 2 -37.27 -9.28 -12.48
N ALA A 3 -38.03 -9.54 -11.44
CA ALA A 3 -38.26 -8.64 -10.35
C ALA A 3 -36.93 -8.25 -9.69
N VAL A 4 -36.69 -6.95 -9.59
CA VAL A 4 -35.67 -6.37 -8.75
C VAL A 4 -36.01 -6.72 -7.31
N GLU A 5 -35.39 -7.73 -6.74
CA GLU A 5 -35.47 -7.96 -5.31
C GLU A 5 -34.88 -6.71 -4.62
N ASP A 6 -35.74 -5.99 -3.94
CA ASP A 6 -35.43 -4.88 -3.05
C ASP A 6 -34.41 -5.38 -2.01
N PHE A 7 -33.15 -4.99 -2.16
CA PHE A 7 -32.13 -5.16 -1.12
C PHE A 7 -32.47 -4.24 0.06
N LYS A 8 -33.45 -4.65 0.87
CA LYS A 8 -33.52 -4.16 2.25
C LYS A 8 -32.20 -4.49 2.90
N GLN A 9 -31.65 -3.52 3.56
CA GLN A 9 -30.49 -3.63 4.42
C GLN A 9 -30.90 -4.53 5.59
N ASP A 10 -30.76 -5.84 5.44
CA ASP A 10 -30.78 -6.73 6.57
C ASP A 10 -29.55 -6.36 7.39
N GLU A 11 -29.78 -5.86 8.60
CA GLU A 11 -28.75 -5.81 9.64
C GLU A 11 -28.30 -7.25 9.88
N VAL A 12 -27.26 -7.64 9.16
CA VAL A 12 -26.80 -9.02 9.18
C VAL A 12 -25.99 -9.22 10.45
N ALA A 13 -26.65 -9.75 11.48
CA ALA A 13 -25.99 -10.13 12.72
C ALA A 13 -24.95 -11.25 12.51
N ASN A 14 -24.99 -11.90 11.35
CA ASN A 14 -24.09 -12.98 10.97
C ASN A 14 -23.56 -12.74 9.55
N ILE A 15 -22.25 -12.74 9.38
CA ILE A 15 -21.55 -12.67 8.09
C ILE A 15 -20.73 -13.96 7.94
N PRO A 16 -20.89 -14.70 6.81
CA PRO A 16 -20.11 -15.89 6.56
C PRO A 16 -18.62 -15.53 6.41
N ASN A 17 -17.75 -16.54 6.39
CA ASN A 17 -16.32 -16.34 6.24
C ASN A 17 -16.00 -15.46 5.03
N SER A 18 -15.51 -14.24 5.28
CA SER A 18 -15.36 -13.17 4.28
C SER A 18 -14.08 -12.37 4.52
N LEU A 19 -13.50 -11.86 3.44
CA LEU A 19 -12.29 -11.04 3.47
C LEU A 19 -12.64 -9.62 3.91
N LEU A 20 -12.06 -9.14 5.02
CA LEU A 20 -12.15 -7.72 5.40
C LEU A 20 -11.39 -6.87 4.37
N ILE A 21 -12.11 -6.10 3.56
CA ILE A 21 -11.52 -5.41 2.41
C ILE A 21 -11.41 -3.89 2.61
N SER A 22 -12.32 -3.29 3.39
CA SER A 22 -12.33 -1.85 3.65
C SER A 22 -12.92 -1.52 5.01
N ALA A 23 -12.55 -0.34 5.54
CA ALA A 23 -13.05 0.23 6.77
C ALA A 23 -13.17 1.74 6.63
N ALA A 24 -14.24 2.34 7.17
CA ALA A 24 -14.46 3.77 7.13
C ALA A 24 -15.21 4.27 8.37
N TYR A 25 -15.06 5.54 8.68
CA TYR A 25 -15.91 6.22 9.66
C TYR A 25 -17.13 6.82 8.96
N ILE A 26 -18.31 6.55 9.50
CA ILE A 26 -19.60 7.08 9.00
C ILE A 26 -20.05 8.22 9.91
N GLY A 27 -19.88 9.46 9.47
CA GLY A 27 -20.19 10.64 10.28
C GLY A 27 -21.67 10.73 10.69
N LYS A 28 -22.61 10.20 9.89
CA LYS A 28 -24.05 10.18 10.18
C LYS A 28 -24.39 9.31 11.39
N THR A 29 -23.78 8.14 11.50
CA THR A 29 -24.00 7.18 12.62
C THR A 29 -22.95 7.30 13.71
N LYS A 30 -21.89 8.06 13.48
CA LYS A 30 -20.70 8.20 14.34
C LYS A 30 -20.01 6.85 14.65
N LYS A 31 -20.09 5.91 13.73
CA LYS A 31 -19.57 4.55 13.88
C LYS A 31 -18.54 4.22 12.82
N VAL A 32 -17.74 3.21 13.11
CA VAL A 32 -16.90 2.55 12.13
C VAL A 32 -17.74 1.53 11.37
N SER A 33 -17.61 1.56 10.05
CA SER A 33 -18.21 0.59 9.14
C SER A 33 -17.12 -0.26 8.52
N LEU A 34 -17.28 -1.58 8.56
CA LEU A 34 -16.39 -2.57 7.98
C LEU A 34 -17.06 -3.20 6.76
N LYS A 35 -16.32 -3.39 5.68
CA LYS A 35 -16.79 -4.03 4.45
C LYS A 35 -16.07 -5.36 4.26
N PHE A 36 -16.86 -6.44 4.17
CA PHE A 36 -16.41 -7.81 4.04
C PHE A 36 -16.79 -8.36 2.67
N TYR A 37 -15.81 -8.73 1.86
CA TYR A 37 -16.04 -9.41 0.58
C TYR A 37 -16.12 -10.92 0.79
N ASN A 38 -17.24 -11.51 0.44
CA ASN A 38 -17.43 -12.95 0.47
C ASN A 38 -17.16 -13.56 -0.92
N PRO A 39 -16.18 -14.47 -1.06
CA PRO A 39 -15.83 -15.04 -2.36
C PRO A 39 -16.89 -16.01 -2.94
N GLU A 40 -17.67 -16.66 -2.09
CA GLU A 40 -18.68 -17.64 -2.53
C GLU A 40 -19.93 -16.96 -3.11
N SER A 41 -20.41 -15.92 -2.43
CA SER A 41 -21.56 -15.14 -2.91
C SER A 41 -21.18 -13.98 -3.83
N GLU A 42 -19.87 -13.67 -3.95
CA GLU A 42 -19.32 -12.54 -4.69
C GLU A 42 -19.91 -11.17 -4.29
N LYS A 43 -20.30 -11.02 -3.02
CA LYS A 43 -20.96 -9.81 -2.47
C LYS A 43 -20.12 -9.17 -1.37
N ILE A 44 -20.37 -7.88 -1.13
CA ILE A 44 -19.89 -7.16 0.05
C ILE A 44 -20.99 -7.14 1.11
N TYR A 45 -20.64 -7.58 2.31
CA TYR A 45 -21.41 -7.41 3.53
C TYR A 45 -20.88 -6.20 4.30
N ILE A 46 -21.76 -5.41 4.85
CA ILE A 46 -21.43 -4.23 5.65
C ILE A 46 -21.83 -4.49 7.09
N TRP A 47 -20.91 -4.25 7.99
CA TRP A 47 -21.15 -4.32 9.43
C TRP A 47 -20.73 -2.99 10.07
N GLU A 48 -21.62 -2.40 10.85
CA GLU A 48 -21.34 -1.22 11.65
C GLU A 48 -21.02 -1.58 13.08
N ASP A 49 -20.06 -0.85 13.69
CA ASP A 49 -19.63 -1.11 15.06
C ASP A 49 -20.78 -1.09 16.06
N LYS A 50 -20.86 -2.18 16.85
CA LYS A 50 -21.80 -2.35 17.96
C LYS A 50 -21.11 -2.48 19.32
N THR A 51 -19.76 -2.35 19.34
CA THR A 51 -18.97 -2.50 20.58
C THR A 51 -19.01 -1.26 21.47
N GLY A 52 -19.46 -0.13 20.93
CA GLY A 52 -19.43 1.15 21.62
C GLY A 52 -18.04 1.79 21.68
N HIS A 53 -17.11 1.36 20.85
CA HIS A 53 -15.80 1.96 20.75
C HIS A 53 -15.89 3.47 20.43
N GLN A 54 -15.06 4.28 21.09
CA GLN A 54 -15.07 5.73 20.96
C GLN A 54 -13.70 6.24 20.50
N PRO A 55 -13.66 7.36 19.75
CA PRO A 55 -12.40 8.00 19.38
C PRO A 55 -11.68 8.58 20.61
N TYR A 56 -10.36 8.58 20.56
CA TYR A 56 -9.53 9.11 21.65
C TYR A 56 -8.13 9.52 21.18
N CYS A 57 -7.45 10.28 22.00
CA CYS A 57 -6.02 10.57 21.91
C CYS A 57 -5.38 10.46 23.31
N PHE A 58 -4.05 10.65 23.38
CA PHE A 58 -3.32 10.62 24.66
C PHE A 58 -2.70 11.96 24.95
N SER A 59 -2.46 12.24 26.26
CA SER A 59 -1.61 13.33 26.75
C SER A 59 -0.68 12.80 27.85
N LYS A 60 0.52 13.37 27.98
CA LYS A 60 1.44 13.07 29.12
C LYS A 60 1.14 13.94 30.36
N MET A 61 0.16 14.84 30.27
CA MET A 61 -0.35 15.60 31.41
C MET A 61 -1.18 14.70 32.32
N ALA A 62 -1.18 14.94 33.63
CA ALA A 62 -2.03 14.23 34.55
C ALA A 62 -3.53 14.56 34.32
N PRO A 63 -4.49 13.67 34.65
CA PRO A 63 -5.90 13.94 34.47
C PRO A 63 -6.38 15.23 35.18
N GLU A 64 -5.80 15.54 36.33
CA GLU A 64 -6.10 16.75 37.13
C GLU A 64 -5.76 18.04 36.37
N ASP A 65 -4.67 18.03 35.58
CA ASP A 65 -4.26 19.15 34.72
C ASP A 65 -5.14 19.31 33.46
N LEU A 66 -5.97 18.34 33.18
CA LEU A 66 -6.88 18.25 32.01
C LEU A 66 -8.35 18.46 32.42
N GLU A 67 -8.66 18.77 33.69
CA GLU A 67 -10.02 18.88 34.20
C GLU A 67 -10.87 19.87 33.41
N PHE A 68 -10.26 20.96 32.89
CA PHE A 68 -10.94 21.93 32.02
C PHE A 68 -11.51 21.34 30.72
N LEU A 69 -11.00 20.17 30.26
CA LEU A 69 -11.58 19.48 29.13
C LEU A 69 -12.85 18.69 29.49
N SER A 70 -13.02 18.33 30.77
CA SER A 70 -14.19 17.57 31.23
C SER A 70 -15.47 18.43 31.23
N GLU A 71 -15.34 19.76 31.13
CA GLU A 71 -16.46 20.70 30.98
C GLU A 71 -17.03 20.71 29.54
N ARG A 72 -16.38 20.03 28.60
CA ARG A 72 -16.77 20.01 27.21
C ARG A 72 -17.80 18.91 26.94
N ASP A 73 -18.87 19.22 26.22
CA ASP A 73 -19.93 18.28 25.84
C ASP A 73 -19.43 17.13 24.93
N ASP A 74 -18.29 17.34 24.25
CA ASP A 74 -17.71 16.37 23.33
C ASP A 74 -16.67 15.45 23.99
N VAL A 75 -16.32 15.64 25.28
CA VAL A 75 -15.42 14.78 26.05
C VAL A 75 -16.24 13.84 26.94
N ILE A 76 -16.02 12.54 26.80
CA ILE A 76 -16.72 11.49 27.56
C ILE A 76 -16.01 11.19 28.89
N GLU A 77 -14.70 10.95 28.80
CA GLU A 77 -13.89 10.47 29.94
C GLU A 77 -12.41 10.82 29.73
N ILE A 78 -11.73 11.17 30.82
CA ILE A 78 -10.28 11.26 30.88
C ILE A 78 -9.80 10.28 31.95
N LYS A 79 -8.97 9.31 31.55
CA LYS A 79 -8.46 8.27 32.46
C LYS A 79 -6.99 7.99 32.24
N THR A 80 -6.30 7.65 33.32
CA THR A 80 -4.90 7.22 33.27
C THR A 80 -4.80 5.80 32.71
N VAL A 81 -3.91 5.61 31.72
CA VAL A 81 -3.51 4.32 31.21
C VAL A 81 -1.98 4.24 31.16
N LYS A 82 -1.44 3.03 31.10
CA LYS A 82 -0.01 2.80 30.98
C LYS A 82 0.39 2.54 29.54
N LYS A 83 1.45 3.20 29.07
CA LYS A 83 2.05 3.00 27.75
C LYS A 83 3.55 2.88 27.88
N ILE A 84 4.20 2.19 26.95
CA ILE A 84 5.65 2.12 26.86
C ILE A 84 6.17 3.27 26.02
N ASP A 85 6.98 4.15 26.61
CA ASP A 85 7.73 5.18 25.90
C ASP A 85 8.99 4.54 25.29
N THR A 86 8.98 4.30 23.99
CA THR A 86 10.06 3.61 23.27
C THR A 86 11.38 4.38 23.23
N LEU A 87 11.33 5.72 23.35
CA LEU A 87 12.52 6.58 23.36
C LEU A 87 13.27 6.52 24.70
N LYS A 88 12.51 6.34 25.80
CA LYS A 88 13.04 6.24 27.16
C LYS A 88 13.18 4.80 27.65
N ASP A 89 12.60 3.86 26.92
CA ASP A 89 12.52 2.43 27.27
C ASP A 89 11.88 2.21 28.66
N LYS A 90 10.74 2.87 28.90
CA LYS A 90 10.04 2.86 30.20
C LYS A 90 8.53 2.84 30.02
N GLU A 91 7.85 2.15 30.93
CA GLU A 91 6.41 2.30 31.10
C GLU A 91 6.13 3.66 31.75
N ILE A 92 5.21 4.41 31.18
CA ILE A 92 4.77 5.72 31.65
C ILE A 92 3.26 5.78 31.78
N PRO A 93 2.72 6.50 32.78
CA PRO A 93 1.31 6.84 32.81
C PRO A 93 1.03 7.93 31.75
N VAL A 94 -0.10 7.80 31.05
CA VAL A 94 -0.62 8.83 30.14
C VAL A 94 -2.13 8.98 30.33
N SER A 95 -2.67 10.17 30.13
CA SER A 95 -4.09 10.41 30.13
C SER A 95 -4.69 10.04 28.78
N LYS A 96 -5.64 9.11 28.75
CA LYS A 96 -6.46 8.76 27.59
C LYS A 96 -7.69 9.67 27.60
N ILE A 97 -7.82 10.54 26.61
CA ILE A 97 -8.91 11.50 26.43
C ILE A 97 -9.88 10.90 25.41
N ILE A 98 -11.06 10.48 25.88
CA ILE A 98 -12.08 9.81 25.08
C ILE A 98 -13.17 10.82 24.72
N VAL A 99 -13.58 10.84 23.45
CA VAL A 99 -14.51 11.84 22.92
C VAL A 99 -15.67 11.20 22.15
N THR A 100 -16.76 11.96 21.92
CA THR A 100 -17.94 11.50 21.19
C THR A 100 -17.77 11.50 19.67
N ASP A 101 -16.81 12.29 19.15
CA ASP A 101 -16.61 12.50 17.72
C ASP A 101 -15.12 12.71 17.40
N PRO A 102 -14.55 12.08 16.37
CA PRO A 102 -13.16 12.27 15.97
C PRO A 102 -12.80 13.74 15.69
N LEU A 103 -13.77 14.57 15.27
CA LEU A 103 -13.55 15.99 15.01
C LEU A 103 -13.20 16.78 16.27
N ALA A 104 -13.61 16.31 17.46
CA ALA A 104 -13.21 16.89 18.73
C ALA A 104 -11.69 16.80 18.98
N ILE A 105 -11.05 15.72 18.49
CA ILE A 105 -9.60 15.52 18.61
C ILE A 105 -8.86 16.44 17.62
N GLY A 106 -9.25 16.42 16.35
CA GLY A 106 -8.51 17.10 15.30
C GLY A 106 -9.30 17.33 14.01
N GLY A 107 -10.17 18.33 13.98
CA GLY A 107 -10.82 18.80 12.77
C GLY A 107 -10.09 20.00 12.15
N THR A 108 -10.18 20.17 10.84
CA THR A 108 -9.58 21.31 10.12
C THR A 108 -10.31 22.63 10.39
N GLN A 109 -11.47 22.61 11.03
CA GLN A 109 -12.37 23.78 11.14
C GLN A 109 -12.51 24.37 12.53
N THR A 110 -11.94 23.76 13.59
CA THR A 110 -12.09 24.30 14.94
C THR A 110 -10.74 24.57 15.60
N THR A 111 -10.51 25.84 15.98
CA THR A 111 -9.41 26.25 16.84
C THR A 111 -9.47 25.61 18.24
N GLN A 112 -10.58 24.95 18.57
CA GLN A 112 -10.89 24.35 19.87
C GLN A 112 -10.68 22.82 19.89
N SER A 113 -10.17 22.19 18.82
CA SER A 113 -9.87 20.76 18.86
C SER A 113 -8.82 20.43 19.92
N ILE A 114 -8.92 19.26 20.55
CA ILE A 114 -8.04 18.86 21.67
C ILE A 114 -6.57 19.00 21.29
N ARG A 115 -6.16 18.58 20.08
CA ARG A 115 -4.77 18.69 19.61
C ARG A 115 -4.24 20.14 19.50
N ASN A 116 -5.11 21.13 19.45
CA ASN A 116 -4.73 22.55 19.39
C ASN A 116 -4.65 23.20 20.76
N VAL A 117 -5.31 22.62 21.77
CA VAL A 117 -5.37 23.20 23.13
C VAL A 117 -4.55 22.40 24.15
N VAL A 118 -4.23 21.14 23.83
CA VAL A 118 -3.42 20.25 24.68
C VAL A 118 -2.35 19.56 23.85
N GLU A 119 -1.17 19.41 24.43
CA GLU A 119 -0.13 18.58 23.84
C GLU A 119 -0.58 17.12 23.83
N SER A 120 -0.86 16.59 22.62
CA SER A 120 -1.47 15.30 22.44
C SER A 120 -0.65 14.36 21.55
N TRP A 121 -0.74 13.07 21.82
CA TRP A 121 -0.14 11.95 21.07
C TRP A 121 -1.24 11.17 20.36
N GLU A 122 -0.92 10.64 19.18
CA GLU A 122 -1.82 9.80 18.37
C GLU A 122 -3.12 10.54 17.93
N SER A 123 -3.12 11.87 17.98
CA SER A 123 -4.26 12.71 17.59
C SER A 123 -4.44 12.90 16.08
N ASP A 124 -3.52 12.38 15.28
CA ASP A 124 -3.51 12.39 13.82
C ASP A 124 -3.96 11.04 13.21
N ILE A 125 -4.20 10.03 14.06
CA ILE A 125 -4.68 8.72 13.62
C ILE A 125 -6.18 8.83 13.30
N LYS A 126 -6.57 8.38 12.09
CA LYS A 126 -7.98 8.34 11.71
C LYS A 126 -8.75 7.39 12.64
N TYR A 127 -10.00 7.71 12.95
CA TYR A 127 -10.77 6.93 13.92
C TYR A 127 -10.96 5.46 13.52
N TYR A 128 -11.19 5.16 12.24
CA TYR A 128 -11.28 3.78 11.80
C TYR A 128 -9.94 3.03 11.91
N GLU A 129 -8.78 3.71 11.75
CA GLU A 129 -7.46 3.12 12.02
C GLU A 129 -7.32 2.77 13.51
N ASN A 130 -7.70 3.69 14.42
CA ASN A 130 -7.74 3.41 15.86
C ASN A 130 -8.58 2.19 16.19
N TYR A 131 -9.77 2.10 15.58
CA TYR A 131 -10.67 0.97 15.76
C TYR A 131 -10.05 -0.36 15.32
N LEU A 132 -9.43 -0.38 14.14
CA LEU A 132 -8.73 -1.56 13.62
C LEU A 132 -7.59 -1.99 14.55
N TYR A 133 -6.79 -1.03 15.03
CA TYR A 133 -5.66 -1.31 15.90
C TYR A 133 -6.11 -1.87 17.26
N ASP A 134 -7.10 -1.27 17.89
CA ASP A 134 -7.59 -1.67 19.21
C ASP A 134 -8.27 -3.05 19.19
N ASN A 135 -8.91 -3.40 18.08
CA ASN A 135 -9.55 -4.70 17.89
C ASN A 135 -8.64 -5.73 17.22
N SER A 136 -7.36 -5.40 16.97
CA SER A 136 -6.39 -6.27 16.27
C SER A 136 -6.90 -6.77 14.90
N LEU A 137 -7.68 -5.93 14.21
CA LEU A 137 -8.23 -6.27 12.90
C LEU A 137 -7.22 -5.96 11.79
N ILE A 138 -7.04 -6.93 10.90
CA ILE A 138 -6.12 -6.85 9.77
C ILE A 138 -6.93 -6.83 8.48
N ILE A 139 -6.84 -5.73 7.71
CA ILE A 139 -7.43 -5.67 6.38
C ILE A 139 -6.76 -6.72 5.48
N GLY A 140 -7.56 -7.42 4.67
CA GLY A 140 -7.07 -8.51 3.83
C GLY A 140 -7.01 -9.87 4.54
N LYS A 141 -7.37 -9.96 5.83
CA LYS A 141 -7.58 -11.22 6.56
C LYS A 141 -9.05 -11.63 6.50
N TYR A 142 -9.32 -12.92 6.63
CA TYR A 142 -10.68 -13.47 6.67
C TYR A 142 -11.26 -13.45 8.06
N TYR A 143 -12.54 -13.11 8.14
CA TYR A 143 -13.34 -13.09 9.36
C TYR A 143 -14.75 -13.62 9.08
N LYS A 144 -15.37 -14.16 10.09
CA LYS A 144 -16.83 -14.36 10.16
C LYS A 144 -17.42 -13.48 11.26
N ILE A 145 -18.67 -13.12 11.15
CA ILE A 145 -19.40 -12.43 12.21
C ILE A 145 -20.51 -13.36 12.68
N GLU A 146 -20.54 -13.63 13.96
CA GLU A 146 -21.57 -14.43 14.64
C GLU A 146 -22.10 -13.66 15.85
N ASN A 147 -23.40 -13.39 15.86
CA ASN A 147 -24.06 -12.63 16.93
C ASN A 147 -23.31 -11.31 17.22
N ASP A 148 -23.02 -10.54 16.16
CA ASP A 148 -22.28 -9.27 16.20
C ASP A 148 -20.83 -9.34 16.73
N LYS A 149 -20.26 -10.53 16.88
CA LYS A 149 -18.85 -10.72 17.25
C LYS A 149 -18.02 -11.03 16.01
N ILE A 150 -16.94 -10.26 15.81
CA ILE A 150 -15.97 -10.48 14.74
C ILE A 150 -15.01 -11.59 15.19
N ILE A 151 -15.00 -12.69 14.46
CA ILE A 151 -14.18 -13.87 14.75
C ILE A 151 -13.20 -14.06 13.60
N PRO A 152 -11.86 -14.01 13.85
CA PRO A 152 -10.89 -14.30 12.81
C PRO A 152 -11.05 -15.73 12.31
N HIS A 153 -10.89 -15.90 11.00
CA HIS A 153 -10.77 -17.21 10.39
C HIS A 153 -9.31 -17.42 10.03
N ASP A 154 -8.70 -18.36 10.73
CA ASP A 154 -7.30 -18.73 10.51
C ASP A 154 -7.24 -19.90 9.52
N PHE A 155 -6.43 -19.75 8.49
CA PHE A 155 -6.11 -20.84 7.58
C PHE A 155 -4.91 -21.58 8.15
N GLU A 156 -5.15 -22.75 8.67
CA GLU A 156 -4.06 -23.60 9.17
C GLU A 156 -3.12 -23.96 8.02
N MET A 157 -1.86 -23.58 8.16
CA MET A 157 -0.83 -24.10 7.27
C MET A 157 -0.63 -25.59 7.58
N SER A 158 -0.48 -26.42 6.54
CA SER A 158 -0.18 -27.83 6.76
C SER A 158 1.13 -27.99 7.56
N ASP A 159 1.23 -29.05 8.34
CA ASP A 159 2.45 -29.35 9.11
C ASP A 159 3.69 -29.45 8.18
N GLU A 160 3.52 -29.94 6.97
CA GLU A 160 4.57 -30.01 5.96
C GLU A 160 5.03 -28.61 5.52
N THR A 161 4.09 -27.70 5.24
CA THR A 161 4.39 -26.30 4.89
C THR A 161 5.08 -25.56 6.03
N ASN A 162 4.61 -25.76 7.25
CA ASN A 162 5.22 -25.20 8.47
C ASN A 162 6.65 -25.71 8.67
N LEU A 163 6.87 -27.01 8.51
CA LEU A 163 8.20 -27.61 8.65
C LEU A 163 9.14 -27.12 7.55
N ALA A 164 8.68 -27.09 6.30
CA ALA A 164 9.45 -26.58 5.17
C ALA A 164 9.83 -25.08 5.37
N MET A 165 8.89 -24.26 5.85
CA MET A 165 9.14 -22.86 6.16
C MET A 165 10.18 -22.70 7.26
N LYS A 166 10.04 -23.44 8.36
CA LYS A 166 11.00 -23.41 9.47
C LYS A 166 12.40 -23.81 9.01
N SER A 167 12.53 -24.89 8.25
CA SER A 167 13.82 -25.32 7.69
C SER A 167 14.42 -24.25 6.75
N MET A 168 13.63 -23.67 5.85
CA MET A 168 14.13 -22.65 4.93
C MET A 168 14.53 -21.36 5.60
N LEU A 169 13.83 -20.96 6.66
CA LEU A 169 14.02 -19.69 7.33
C LEU A 169 14.97 -19.80 8.52
N PHE A 170 14.87 -20.85 9.34
CA PHE A 170 15.53 -20.92 10.64
C PHE A 170 16.79 -21.77 10.63
N ASP A 171 16.90 -22.84 9.84
CA ASP A 171 18.14 -23.62 9.71
C ASP A 171 19.28 -22.82 9.06
N LYS A 172 18.94 -21.77 8.32
CA LYS A 172 19.89 -20.84 7.66
C LYS A 172 20.13 -19.56 8.44
N LEU A 173 19.48 -19.39 9.60
CA LEU A 173 19.69 -18.25 10.47
C LEU A 173 21.07 -18.39 11.15
N GLY A 174 22.08 -17.86 10.46
CA GLY A 174 23.36 -17.57 11.08
C GLY A 174 23.23 -16.39 12.06
N ASN A 175 24.20 -15.51 12.14
CA ASN A 175 24.12 -14.29 12.93
C ASN A 175 22.96 -13.41 12.45
N THR A 176 21.82 -13.44 13.15
CA THR A 176 20.61 -12.68 12.77
C THR A 176 20.72 -11.20 13.08
N GLY A 177 21.72 -10.78 13.87
CA GLY A 177 21.79 -9.44 14.42
C GLY A 177 20.68 -9.11 15.45
N MET A 178 19.75 -10.03 15.66
CA MET A 178 18.65 -9.85 16.62
C MET A 178 19.10 -10.22 18.03
N THR A 179 18.72 -9.40 19.00
CA THR A 179 19.01 -9.63 20.44
C THR A 179 18.10 -10.70 21.05
N ASP A 180 16.88 -10.82 20.53
CA ASP A 180 15.92 -11.85 20.85
C ASP A 180 15.50 -12.58 19.58
N THR A 181 16.10 -13.74 19.35
CA THR A 181 15.83 -14.58 18.17
C THR A 181 14.45 -15.22 18.23
N LYS A 182 13.95 -15.54 19.42
CA LYS A 182 12.63 -16.13 19.59
C LYS A 182 11.52 -15.15 19.17
N GLN A 183 11.62 -13.90 19.60
CA GLN A 183 10.71 -12.84 19.16
C GLN A 183 10.72 -12.70 17.64
N PHE A 184 11.90 -12.78 17.01
CA PHE A 184 12.04 -12.71 15.56
C PHE A 184 11.38 -13.90 14.85
N GLU A 185 11.57 -15.12 15.36
CA GLU A 185 10.95 -16.34 14.82
C GLU A 185 9.42 -16.31 14.93
N GLU A 186 8.89 -15.83 16.04
CA GLU A 186 7.45 -15.63 16.24
C GLU A 186 6.89 -14.60 15.23
N GLU A 187 7.58 -13.48 15.04
CA GLU A 187 7.15 -12.45 14.09
C GLU A 187 7.18 -12.95 12.63
N VAL A 188 8.23 -13.66 12.22
CA VAL A 188 8.31 -14.30 10.90
C VAL A 188 7.17 -15.31 10.69
N SER A 189 6.86 -16.10 11.69
CA SER A 189 5.78 -17.10 11.63
C SER A 189 4.42 -16.44 11.48
N ASN A 190 4.14 -15.38 12.25
CA ASN A 190 2.90 -14.61 12.15
C ASN A 190 2.72 -13.97 10.77
N TRP A 191 3.79 -13.42 10.20
CA TRP A 191 3.76 -12.87 8.83
C TRP A 191 3.53 -13.94 7.79
N ALA A 192 4.18 -15.11 7.90
CA ALA A 192 4.02 -16.21 6.96
C ALA A 192 2.58 -16.74 6.96
N GLU A 193 1.99 -16.93 8.15
CA GLU A 193 0.59 -17.35 8.29
C GLU A 193 -0.36 -16.38 7.60
N LEU A 194 -0.17 -15.08 7.81
CA LEU A 194 -1.00 -14.04 7.19
C LEU A 194 -0.82 -13.99 5.66
N LEU A 195 0.42 -14.06 5.18
CA LEU A 195 0.73 -13.89 3.75
C LEU A 195 0.42 -15.14 2.91
N ASN A 196 0.38 -16.32 3.53
CA ASN A 196 -0.04 -17.56 2.87
C ASN A 196 -1.56 -17.72 2.76
N GLN A 197 -2.36 -16.82 3.35
CA GLN A 197 -3.80 -16.87 3.17
C GLN A 197 -4.19 -16.68 1.68
N PRO A 198 -5.22 -17.39 1.20
CA PRO A 198 -5.62 -17.29 -0.20
C PRO A 198 -6.05 -15.87 -0.56
N VAL A 199 -5.75 -15.46 -1.79
CA VAL A 199 -6.24 -14.22 -2.38
C VAL A 199 -7.43 -14.58 -3.26
N PRO A 200 -8.65 -14.13 -2.95
CA PRO A 200 -9.82 -14.49 -3.72
C PRO A 200 -9.88 -13.73 -5.05
N LYS A 201 -10.47 -14.34 -6.07
CA LYS A 201 -10.90 -13.58 -7.25
C LYS A 201 -12.00 -12.61 -6.83
N ILE A 202 -11.78 -11.33 -7.11
CA ILE A 202 -12.72 -10.28 -6.72
C ILE A 202 -13.57 -9.91 -7.94
N ARG A 203 -14.89 -10.08 -7.81
CA ARG A 203 -15.85 -9.64 -8.81
C ARG A 203 -15.83 -8.12 -8.90
N ARG A 204 -15.66 -7.59 -10.11
CA ARG A 204 -15.43 -6.16 -10.34
C ARG A 204 -15.93 -5.71 -11.71
N MET A 205 -16.12 -4.43 -11.84
CA MET A 205 -16.53 -3.77 -13.08
C MET A 205 -15.77 -2.47 -13.25
N SER A 206 -15.31 -2.17 -14.45
CA SER A 206 -14.83 -0.83 -14.82
C SER A 206 -15.96 0.02 -15.36
N LEU A 207 -15.78 1.34 -15.23
CA LEU A 207 -16.68 2.36 -15.76
C LEU A 207 -15.84 3.50 -16.34
N ASP A 208 -16.32 4.03 -17.48
CA ASP A 208 -15.82 5.25 -18.12
C ASP A 208 -16.99 6.05 -18.66
N ILE A 209 -16.92 7.39 -18.67
CA ILE A 209 -18.01 8.25 -19.17
C ILE A 209 -17.52 9.23 -20.23
N GLU A 210 -18.43 9.54 -21.18
CA GLU A 210 -18.27 10.64 -22.12
C GLU A 210 -19.34 11.71 -21.90
N VAL A 211 -18.93 12.96 -21.99
CA VAL A 211 -19.76 14.12 -21.68
C VAL A 211 -19.71 15.12 -22.85
N GLU A 212 -20.81 15.78 -23.17
CA GLU A 212 -20.83 16.89 -24.13
C GLU A 212 -19.80 17.96 -23.75
N THR A 213 -19.11 18.54 -24.74
CA THR A 213 -18.13 19.61 -24.53
C THR A 213 -18.56 20.89 -25.24
N ASP A 214 -18.07 22.06 -24.80
CA ASP A 214 -18.20 23.32 -25.51
C ASP A 214 -16.85 23.64 -26.21
N GLY A 215 -16.51 22.84 -27.20
CA GLY A 215 -15.23 22.93 -27.86
C GLY A 215 -14.07 22.44 -26.98
N MET A 216 -12.98 23.23 -26.80
CA MET A 216 -11.77 22.78 -26.08
C MET A 216 -11.85 22.80 -24.54
N ARG A 217 -12.97 23.17 -23.95
CA ARG A 217 -13.09 23.23 -22.47
C ARG A 217 -13.61 21.92 -21.91
N LEU A 218 -12.84 21.36 -20.97
CA LEU A 218 -13.32 20.24 -20.18
C LEU A 218 -14.55 20.66 -19.35
N PRO A 219 -15.61 19.83 -19.28
CA PRO A 219 -16.78 20.09 -18.46
C PRO A 219 -16.43 20.28 -16.99
N ASP A 220 -17.06 21.28 -16.33
CA ASP A 220 -16.86 21.51 -14.90
C ASP A 220 -17.57 20.43 -14.08
N VAL A 221 -16.80 19.66 -13.34
CA VAL A 221 -17.31 18.54 -12.53
C VAL A 221 -18.28 18.98 -11.43
N LYS A 222 -18.12 20.20 -10.88
CA LYS A 222 -18.99 20.72 -9.80
C LYS A 222 -20.31 21.25 -10.34
N ILE A 223 -20.26 21.88 -11.48
CA ILE A 223 -21.44 22.43 -12.15
C ILE A 223 -22.23 21.29 -12.83
N ALA A 224 -21.55 20.37 -13.53
CA ALA A 224 -22.09 19.24 -14.26
C ALA A 224 -23.32 19.63 -15.12
N ASP A 225 -23.17 20.71 -15.92
CA ASP A 225 -24.27 21.26 -16.72
C ASP A 225 -24.45 20.55 -18.07
N LYS A 226 -23.42 19.88 -18.55
CA LYS A 226 -23.44 19.15 -19.82
C LYS A 226 -24.01 17.74 -19.68
N LYS A 227 -24.58 17.21 -20.77
CA LYS A 227 -25.16 15.87 -20.75
C LYS A 227 -24.07 14.80 -20.78
N VAL A 228 -24.34 13.70 -20.07
CA VAL A 228 -23.58 12.46 -20.23
C VAL A 228 -24.05 11.79 -21.52
N THR A 229 -23.15 11.61 -22.47
CA THR A 229 -23.45 11.11 -23.82
C THR A 229 -23.23 9.62 -23.98
N ALA A 230 -22.28 9.05 -23.25
CA ALA A 230 -22.05 7.62 -23.18
C ALA A 230 -21.52 7.20 -21.80
N ILE A 231 -21.79 5.95 -21.41
CA ILE A 231 -21.18 5.28 -20.26
C ILE A 231 -20.81 3.86 -20.69
N GLY A 232 -19.53 3.54 -20.65
CA GLY A 232 -18.96 2.24 -20.97
C GLY A 232 -18.70 1.39 -19.74
N PHE A 233 -18.91 0.07 -19.88
CA PHE A 233 -18.72 -0.90 -18.81
C PHE A 233 -18.02 -2.16 -19.33
N GLU A 234 -17.10 -2.69 -18.54
CA GLU A 234 -16.49 -4.01 -18.72
C GLU A 234 -16.41 -4.71 -17.37
N ALA A 235 -16.79 -6.00 -17.28
CA ALA A 235 -16.85 -6.67 -16.00
C ALA A 235 -16.20 -8.07 -15.99
N SER A 236 -15.85 -8.55 -14.80
CA SER A 236 -15.15 -9.81 -14.57
C SER A 236 -15.98 -11.06 -14.90
N ASP A 237 -17.30 -10.94 -15.00
CA ASP A 237 -18.22 -11.99 -15.46
C ASP A 237 -18.43 -12.00 -16.98
N GLY A 238 -17.66 -11.17 -17.71
CA GLY A 238 -17.70 -11.09 -19.18
C GLY A 238 -18.74 -10.09 -19.71
N MET A 239 -19.47 -9.38 -18.85
CA MET A 239 -20.40 -8.32 -19.28
C MET A 239 -19.62 -7.18 -19.93
N LYS A 240 -20.04 -6.81 -21.14
CA LYS A 240 -19.57 -5.66 -21.91
C LYS A 240 -20.78 -4.86 -22.36
N ARG A 241 -20.88 -3.61 -21.94
CA ARG A 241 -22.07 -2.82 -22.21
C ARG A 241 -21.72 -1.36 -22.36
N VAL A 242 -22.44 -0.68 -23.27
CA VAL A 242 -22.36 0.78 -23.43
C VAL A 242 -23.75 1.37 -23.45
N PHE A 243 -23.97 2.38 -22.66
CA PHE A 243 -25.17 3.21 -22.70
C PHE A 243 -24.84 4.45 -23.54
N VAL A 244 -25.70 4.76 -24.51
CA VAL A 244 -25.52 5.90 -25.43
C VAL A 244 -26.78 6.76 -25.44
N LEU A 245 -26.61 8.07 -25.19
CA LEU A 245 -27.69 9.05 -25.28
C LEU A 245 -27.78 9.58 -26.70
N ARG A 246 -28.97 9.50 -27.31
CA ARG A 246 -29.24 10.10 -28.63
C ARG A 246 -29.18 11.63 -28.54
N ARG A 247 -28.65 12.27 -29.57
CA ARG A 247 -28.46 13.71 -29.69
C ARG A 247 -28.95 14.20 -31.08
N ASP A 248 -29.42 15.42 -31.15
CA ASP A 248 -29.87 15.98 -32.44
C ASP A 248 -28.68 16.17 -33.38
N GLY A 249 -28.85 15.85 -34.66
CA GLY A 249 -27.85 16.07 -35.71
C GLY A 249 -26.70 15.06 -35.76
N ILE A 250 -26.72 14.03 -34.91
CA ILE A 250 -25.69 12.96 -34.92
C ILE A 250 -26.18 11.74 -35.67
N GLU A 251 -25.36 11.24 -36.58
CA GLU A 251 -25.66 10.03 -37.37
C GLU A 251 -25.41 8.77 -36.55
N GLU A 252 -26.10 7.69 -36.91
CA GLU A 252 -25.92 6.38 -36.23
C GLU A 252 -24.53 5.82 -36.48
N GLY A 253 -24.00 5.96 -37.67
CA GLY A 253 -22.70 5.43 -38.08
C GLY A 253 -22.74 3.94 -38.39
N VAL A 254 -21.56 3.36 -38.63
CA VAL A 254 -21.41 1.92 -38.88
C VAL A 254 -21.18 1.19 -37.59
N ASN A 255 -21.98 0.15 -37.34
CA ASN A 255 -21.74 -0.74 -36.19
C ASN A 255 -20.58 -1.72 -36.50
N ASP A 256 -19.40 -1.39 -36.05
CA ASP A 256 -18.19 -2.21 -36.13
C ASP A 256 -17.72 -2.72 -34.75
N LEU A 257 -18.61 -2.68 -33.76
CA LEU A 257 -18.37 -3.24 -32.43
C LEU A 257 -18.35 -4.78 -32.45
N ASP A 258 -17.61 -5.37 -31.53
CA ASP A 258 -17.66 -6.81 -31.31
C ASP A 258 -19.07 -7.25 -30.91
N LYS A 259 -19.51 -8.40 -31.42
CA LYS A 259 -20.89 -8.93 -31.23
C LYS A 259 -21.28 -9.16 -29.77
N ASN A 260 -20.29 -9.28 -28.88
CA ASN A 260 -20.49 -9.47 -27.45
C ASN A 260 -20.62 -8.16 -26.66
N ILE A 261 -20.55 -7.01 -27.33
CA ILE A 261 -20.76 -5.71 -26.72
C ILE A 261 -22.24 -5.31 -26.90
N GLU A 262 -22.95 -5.17 -25.81
CA GLU A 262 -24.33 -4.70 -25.80
C GLU A 262 -24.37 -3.17 -25.82
N VAL A 263 -24.97 -2.58 -26.83
CA VAL A 263 -25.21 -1.13 -26.93
C VAL A 263 -26.67 -0.86 -26.61
N VAL A 264 -26.92 -0.04 -25.59
CA VAL A 264 -28.25 0.37 -25.19
C VAL A 264 -28.42 1.86 -25.50
N PHE A 265 -29.38 2.18 -26.37
CA PHE A 265 -29.68 3.56 -26.75
C PHE A 265 -30.78 4.15 -25.87
N TYR A 266 -30.57 5.38 -25.44
CA TYR A 266 -31.55 6.20 -24.73
C TYR A 266 -31.91 7.42 -25.59
N GLU A 267 -33.19 7.79 -25.60
CA GLU A 267 -33.61 8.99 -26.32
C GLU A 267 -33.09 10.27 -25.63
N LYS A 268 -32.99 11.36 -26.36
CA LYS A 268 -32.37 12.62 -25.92
C LYS A 268 -32.92 13.24 -24.63
N ASP A 269 -34.14 12.87 -24.24
CA ASP A 269 -34.80 13.28 -23.00
C ASP A 269 -34.68 12.23 -21.87
N GLN A 270 -34.04 11.09 -22.14
CA GLN A 270 -33.89 9.98 -21.21
C GLN A 270 -32.55 9.92 -20.47
N GLU A 271 -31.79 11.01 -20.45
CA GLU A 271 -30.51 11.05 -19.73
C GLU A 271 -30.63 10.62 -18.26
N LYS A 272 -31.69 11.08 -17.58
CA LYS A 272 -31.97 10.67 -16.19
C LYS A 272 -32.01 9.16 -16.08
N LYS A 273 -32.75 8.49 -16.97
CA LYS A 273 -32.88 7.03 -16.97
C LYS A 273 -31.56 6.34 -17.29
N LEU A 274 -30.77 6.87 -18.22
CA LEU A 274 -29.43 6.37 -18.54
C LEU A 274 -28.56 6.31 -17.28
N ILE A 275 -28.53 7.39 -16.50
CA ILE A 275 -27.74 7.45 -15.26
C ILE A 275 -28.31 6.54 -14.16
N GLU A 276 -29.67 6.47 -14.02
CA GLU A 276 -30.31 5.56 -13.07
C GLU A 276 -30.00 4.09 -13.39
N ASP A 277 -30.05 3.70 -14.66
CA ASP A 277 -29.72 2.34 -15.11
C ASP A 277 -28.20 2.05 -14.91
N ALA A 278 -27.33 3.04 -15.14
CA ALA A 278 -25.89 2.93 -14.84
C ALA A 278 -25.65 2.71 -13.35
N PHE A 279 -26.30 3.47 -12.48
CA PHE A 279 -26.23 3.27 -11.04
C PHE A 279 -26.77 1.90 -10.62
N GLY A 280 -27.80 1.41 -11.30
CA GLY A 280 -28.32 0.06 -11.12
C GLY A 280 -27.29 -1.01 -11.44
N LEU A 281 -26.45 -0.83 -12.47
CA LEU A 281 -25.34 -1.72 -12.77
C LEU A 281 -24.23 -1.61 -11.71
N VAL A 282 -23.82 -0.40 -11.34
CA VAL A 282 -22.80 -0.18 -10.31
C VAL A 282 -23.14 -0.91 -9.01
N LYS A 283 -24.41 -0.90 -8.60
CA LYS A 283 -24.88 -1.60 -7.38
C LYS A 283 -24.73 -3.13 -7.45
N LYS A 284 -24.63 -3.73 -8.64
CA LYS A 284 -24.49 -5.19 -8.82
C LYS A 284 -23.08 -5.71 -8.63
N TYR A 285 -22.08 -4.81 -8.63
CA TYR A 285 -20.69 -5.20 -8.52
C TYR A 285 -20.06 -4.72 -7.21
N PRO A 286 -19.37 -5.59 -6.47
CA PRO A 286 -18.77 -5.24 -5.19
C PRO A 286 -17.63 -4.24 -5.33
N VAL A 287 -16.91 -4.26 -6.46
CA VAL A 287 -15.78 -3.35 -6.72
C VAL A 287 -15.99 -2.64 -8.05
N LEU A 288 -15.99 -1.32 -8.00
CA LEU A 288 -15.96 -0.42 -9.16
C LEU A 288 -14.53 0.03 -9.41
N ILE A 289 -14.12 0.00 -10.67
CA ILE A 289 -12.80 0.42 -11.12
C ILE A 289 -12.97 1.56 -12.12
N THR A 290 -12.17 2.60 -11.97
CA THR A 290 -12.11 3.72 -12.92
C THR A 290 -10.67 4.12 -13.20
N TYR A 291 -10.47 4.94 -14.22
CA TYR A 291 -9.19 5.57 -14.50
C TYR A 291 -9.31 7.09 -14.37
N ASN A 292 -8.82 7.67 -13.29
CA ASN A 292 -9.03 9.06 -12.87
C ASN A 292 -10.50 9.39 -12.52
N GLY A 293 -11.28 8.38 -12.12
CA GLY A 293 -12.67 8.56 -11.77
C GLY A 293 -12.89 9.38 -10.50
N ASP A 294 -11.92 9.45 -9.58
CA ASP A 294 -11.93 10.39 -8.44
C ASP A 294 -11.87 11.86 -8.93
N GLY A 295 -11.19 12.10 -10.04
CA GLY A 295 -11.01 13.44 -10.60
C GLY A 295 -12.12 13.89 -11.53
N PHE A 296 -12.79 12.97 -12.23
CA PHE A 296 -13.77 13.32 -13.26
C PHE A 296 -15.05 12.50 -13.20
N ASP A 297 -15.03 11.21 -13.53
CA ASP A 297 -16.23 10.41 -13.81
C ASP A 297 -17.25 10.41 -12.66
N LEU A 298 -16.80 10.05 -11.48
CA LEU A 298 -17.70 9.84 -10.36
C LEU A 298 -18.24 11.16 -9.77
N PRO A 299 -17.42 12.21 -9.54
CA PRO A 299 -17.97 13.49 -9.13
C PRO A 299 -18.86 14.12 -10.20
N TYR A 300 -18.58 13.90 -11.50
CA TYR A 300 -19.46 14.37 -12.56
C TYR A 300 -20.82 13.68 -12.51
N LEU A 301 -20.85 12.34 -12.48
CA LEU A 301 -22.07 11.55 -12.35
C LEU A 301 -22.85 11.90 -11.08
N TYR A 302 -22.18 12.10 -9.95
CA TYR A 302 -22.82 12.49 -8.70
C TYR A 302 -23.53 13.83 -8.80
N ASN A 303 -22.83 14.87 -9.31
CA ASN A 303 -23.39 16.21 -9.44
C ASN A 303 -24.45 16.28 -10.55
N ARG A 304 -24.26 15.54 -11.64
CA ARG A 304 -25.25 15.44 -12.71
C ARG A 304 -26.53 14.77 -12.25
N ALA A 305 -26.42 13.67 -11.53
CA ALA A 305 -27.55 12.97 -10.93
C ALA A 305 -28.36 13.89 -10.00
N LYS A 306 -27.68 14.65 -9.14
CA LYS A 306 -28.30 15.64 -8.26
C LYS A 306 -29.05 16.71 -9.08
N ARG A 307 -28.45 17.18 -10.15
CA ARG A 307 -29.05 18.19 -11.06
C ARG A 307 -30.31 17.66 -11.79
N LEU A 308 -30.32 16.36 -12.13
CA LEU A 308 -31.46 15.68 -12.77
C LEU A 308 -32.52 15.22 -11.75
N GLY A 309 -32.34 15.47 -10.46
CA GLY A 309 -33.27 15.08 -9.40
C GLY A 309 -33.33 13.56 -9.21
N ILE A 310 -32.20 12.86 -9.36
CA ILE A 310 -32.06 11.45 -8.99
C ILE A 310 -31.89 11.38 -7.47
N SER A 311 -32.68 10.54 -6.81
CA SER A 311 -32.67 10.42 -5.35
C SER A 311 -31.37 9.79 -4.83
N GLU A 312 -31.02 10.11 -3.57
CA GLU A 312 -29.82 9.54 -2.91
C GLU A 312 -29.90 8.01 -2.76
N ASP A 313 -31.11 7.43 -2.67
CA ASP A 313 -31.30 5.98 -2.60
C ASP A 313 -30.94 5.27 -3.90
N VAL A 314 -31.11 5.95 -5.03
CA VAL A 314 -30.71 5.45 -6.35
C VAL A 314 -29.21 5.64 -6.59
N ASN A 315 -28.64 6.76 -6.13
CA ASN A 315 -27.23 7.08 -6.31
C ASN A 315 -26.34 6.27 -5.37
N PRO A 316 -25.48 5.36 -5.86
CA PRO A 316 -24.57 4.58 -5.03
C PRO A 316 -23.32 5.35 -4.59
N LEU A 317 -23.08 6.56 -5.12
CA LEU A 317 -21.88 7.32 -4.91
C LEU A 317 -21.94 8.13 -3.62
N TYR A 318 -20.86 8.16 -2.90
CA TYR A 318 -20.64 9.05 -1.76
C TYR A 318 -19.34 9.84 -1.98
N MET A 319 -19.48 11.18 -1.97
CA MET A 319 -18.33 12.08 -2.23
C MET A 319 -17.61 12.40 -0.96
N MET A 320 -16.30 12.19 -0.96
CA MET A 320 -15.35 12.69 0.02
C MET A 320 -14.67 13.97 -0.51
N LYS A 321 -13.75 14.55 0.24
CA LYS A 321 -13.09 15.81 -0.16
C LYS A 321 -12.37 15.68 -1.51
N ASP A 322 -11.59 14.62 -1.71
CA ASP A 322 -10.71 14.43 -2.86
C ASP A 322 -10.87 13.04 -3.51
N SER A 323 -11.98 12.34 -3.23
CA SER A 323 -12.25 11.01 -3.75
C SER A 323 -13.75 10.69 -3.72
N ALA A 324 -14.14 9.68 -4.50
CA ALA A 324 -15.46 9.09 -4.46
C ALA A 324 -15.41 7.67 -3.91
N THR A 325 -16.42 7.27 -3.16
CA THR A 325 -16.58 5.89 -2.69
C THR A 325 -17.99 5.41 -2.96
N LEU A 326 -18.22 4.11 -2.79
CA LEU A 326 -19.55 3.51 -2.93
C LEU A 326 -20.18 3.28 -1.56
N THR A 327 -21.48 3.53 -1.45
CA THR A 327 -22.23 3.24 -0.21
C THR A 327 -22.19 1.76 0.15
N LYS A 328 -22.34 0.86 -0.84
CA LYS A 328 -22.39 -0.59 -0.67
C LYS A 328 -21.30 -1.36 -1.44
N GLY A 329 -20.21 -0.71 -1.79
CA GLY A 329 -19.09 -1.29 -2.55
C GLY A 329 -17.78 -0.65 -2.21
N VAL A 330 -16.76 -0.95 -3.00
CA VAL A 330 -15.44 -0.33 -2.95
C VAL A 330 -15.12 0.27 -4.32
N HIS A 331 -14.52 1.44 -4.33
CA HIS A 331 -14.04 2.08 -5.56
C HIS A 331 -12.52 2.15 -5.59
N LEU A 332 -11.93 1.71 -6.70
CA LEU A 332 -10.49 1.76 -6.96
C LEU A 332 -10.22 2.68 -8.16
N ASP A 333 -9.47 3.75 -7.94
CA ASP A 333 -8.99 4.63 -9.00
C ASP A 333 -7.59 4.21 -9.45
N LEU A 334 -7.48 3.69 -10.67
CA LEU A 334 -6.22 3.18 -11.21
C LEU A 334 -5.23 4.30 -11.56
N TYR A 335 -5.68 5.52 -11.88
CA TYR A 335 -4.77 6.63 -12.10
C TYR A 335 -3.88 6.87 -10.88
N ARG A 336 -4.47 6.87 -9.68
CA ARG A 336 -3.73 7.00 -8.42
C ARG A 336 -2.77 5.84 -8.20
N THR A 337 -3.23 4.61 -8.49
CA THR A 337 -2.40 3.40 -8.37
C THR A 337 -1.20 3.43 -9.31
N PHE A 338 -1.40 3.73 -10.61
CA PHE A 338 -0.31 3.76 -11.58
C PHE A 338 0.59 5.01 -11.45
N SER A 339 0.11 6.10 -10.86
CA SER A 339 0.95 7.26 -10.54
C SER A 339 1.86 7.04 -9.32
N ASN A 340 1.64 5.96 -8.55
CA ASN A 340 2.53 5.58 -7.46
C ASN A 340 3.87 5.08 -8.01
N LYS A 341 4.94 5.83 -7.74
CA LYS A 341 6.29 5.51 -8.23
C LYS A 341 6.79 4.14 -7.80
N ALA A 342 6.33 3.63 -6.65
CA ALA A 342 6.73 2.30 -6.21
C ALA A 342 6.14 1.20 -7.12
N PHE A 343 4.90 1.35 -7.59
CA PHE A 343 4.34 0.47 -8.62
C PHE A 343 5.07 0.65 -9.96
N GLN A 344 5.25 1.88 -10.43
CA GLN A 344 5.92 2.17 -11.69
C GLN A 344 7.31 1.51 -11.76
N ILE A 345 8.11 1.66 -10.71
CA ILE A 345 9.51 1.19 -10.69
C ILE A 345 9.58 -0.32 -10.38
N TYR A 346 8.97 -0.75 -9.28
CA TYR A 346 9.21 -2.10 -8.74
C TYR A 346 8.27 -3.16 -9.28
N VAL A 347 7.05 -2.80 -9.73
CA VAL A 347 6.10 -3.73 -10.33
C VAL A 347 6.22 -3.72 -11.86
N PHE A 348 6.20 -2.54 -12.46
CA PHE A 348 6.11 -2.38 -13.92
C PHE A 348 7.44 -2.04 -14.59
N SER A 349 8.57 -1.99 -13.83
CA SER A 349 9.92 -1.76 -14.39
C SER A 349 10.01 -0.55 -15.32
N GLN A 350 9.32 0.54 -14.96
CA GLN A 350 9.25 1.80 -15.70
C GLN A 350 8.76 1.67 -17.16
N LYS A 351 7.88 0.72 -17.44
CA LYS A 351 7.36 0.47 -18.80
C LYS A 351 6.51 1.62 -19.37
N TYR A 352 6.13 2.61 -18.56
CA TYR A 352 5.40 3.83 -18.96
C TYR A 352 6.06 5.07 -18.37
N SER A 353 6.01 6.18 -19.08
CA SER A 353 6.67 7.45 -18.72
C SER A 353 5.73 8.50 -18.14
N ASP A 354 4.47 8.51 -18.59
CA ASP A 354 3.38 9.31 -18.04
C ASP A 354 2.24 8.42 -17.54
N PHE A 355 1.30 9.01 -16.81
CA PHE A 355 0.27 8.26 -16.10
C PHE A 355 -1.11 8.31 -16.79
N SER A 356 -1.16 8.71 -18.07
CA SER A 356 -2.39 8.62 -18.85
C SER A 356 -2.79 7.17 -19.10
N LEU A 357 -4.10 6.89 -19.23
CA LEU A 357 -4.60 5.55 -19.58
C LEU A 357 -3.90 5.02 -20.83
N ASN A 358 -3.69 5.87 -21.83
CA ASN A 358 -3.02 5.50 -23.08
C ASN A 358 -1.57 5.05 -22.87
N SER A 359 -0.78 5.82 -22.14
CA SER A 359 0.63 5.49 -21.88
C SER A 359 0.78 4.23 -21.05
N VAL A 360 -0.04 4.10 -19.98
CA VAL A 360 -0.02 2.95 -19.10
C VAL A 360 -0.46 1.68 -19.84
N SER A 361 -1.57 1.72 -20.57
CA SER A 361 -2.05 0.58 -21.34
C SER A 361 -1.06 0.14 -22.41
N LYS A 362 -0.47 1.09 -23.14
CA LYS A 362 0.58 0.80 -24.12
C LYS A 362 1.81 0.15 -23.49
N GLY A 363 2.27 0.67 -22.35
CA GLY A 363 3.46 0.15 -21.67
C GLY A 363 3.24 -1.22 -20.99
N VAL A 364 2.07 -1.42 -20.39
CA VAL A 364 1.78 -2.61 -19.59
C VAL A 364 1.11 -3.72 -20.40
N LEU A 365 0.13 -3.36 -21.25
CA LEU A 365 -0.68 -4.30 -22.01
C LEU A 365 -0.22 -4.44 -23.49
N GLY A 366 0.53 -3.47 -24.02
CA GLY A 366 0.81 -3.38 -25.47
C GLY A 366 -0.38 -2.86 -26.29
N GLU A 367 -1.42 -2.35 -25.64
CA GLU A 367 -2.65 -1.84 -26.26
C GLU A 367 -2.79 -0.32 -25.97
N GLN A 368 -3.59 0.37 -26.77
CA GLN A 368 -3.72 1.82 -26.67
C GLN A 368 -5.17 2.27 -26.91
N LYS A 369 -5.46 3.50 -26.45
CA LYS A 369 -6.74 4.16 -26.72
C LYS A 369 -7.00 4.27 -28.22
N MET A 370 -8.26 4.25 -28.59
CA MET A 370 -8.69 4.54 -29.95
C MET A 370 -8.60 6.05 -30.20
N ASP A 371 -8.25 6.42 -31.42
CA ASP A 371 -8.29 7.81 -31.87
C ASP A 371 -8.99 7.86 -33.25
N TYR A 372 -10.09 8.56 -33.32
CA TYR A 372 -10.83 8.75 -34.56
C TYR A 372 -10.47 10.03 -35.29
N GLY A 373 -9.62 10.91 -34.69
CA GLY A 373 -9.29 12.22 -35.25
C GLY A 373 -10.49 13.15 -35.32
N VAL A 374 -11.57 12.86 -34.59
CA VAL A 374 -12.83 13.63 -34.56
C VAL A 374 -13.13 13.98 -33.11
N GLU A 375 -13.61 15.19 -32.85
CA GLU A 375 -14.04 15.59 -31.51
C GLU A 375 -15.25 14.73 -31.05
N ILE A 376 -15.33 14.44 -29.76
CA ILE A 376 -16.35 13.58 -29.15
C ILE A 376 -17.76 14.03 -29.51
N ASP A 377 -18.02 15.33 -29.55
CA ASP A 377 -19.32 15.91 -29.91
C ASP A 377 -19.75 15.61 -31.34
N ASN A 378 -18.82 15.34 -32.23
CA ASN A 378 -19.05 15.05 -33.64
C ASN A 378 -18.99 13.55 -33.97
N MET A 379 -18.69 12.69 -33.02
CA MET A 379 -18.69 11.23 -33.23
C MET A 379 -20.09 10.69 -33.49
N THR A 380 -20.21 9.75 -34.43
CA THR A 380 -21.43 8.96 -34.61
C THR A 380 -21.71 8.12 -33.38
N TYR A 381 -22.96 7.61 -33.22
CA TYR A 381 -23.31 6.84 -32.01
C TYR A 381 -22.45 5.58 -31.85
N TYR A 382 -22.13 4.87 -32.91
CA TYR A 382 -21.27 3.69 -32.80
C TYR A 382 -19.79 4.05 -32.59
N GLN A 383 -19.33 5.20 -33.05
CA GLN A 383 -17.96 5.67 -32.75
C GLN A 383 -17.80 6.00 -31.27
N ILE A 384 -18.74 6.80 -30.70
CA ILE A 384 -18.67 7.14 -29.27
C ILE A 384 -18.87 5.90 -28.39
N ALA A 385 -19.75 4.97 -28.81
CA ALA A 385 -19.93 3.69 -28.10
C ALA A 385 -18.65 2.89 -28.05
N LYS A 386 -17.96 2.77 -29.19
CA LYS A 386 -16.71 2.02 -29.29
C LYS A 386 -15.56 2.70 -28.54
N TYR A 387 -15.50 4.03 -28.60
CA TYR A 387 -14.50 4.83 -27.89
C TYR A 387 -14.63 4.68 -26.37
N CYS A 388 -15.80 4.95 -25.82
CA CYS A 388 -16.10 4.84 -24.39
C CYS A 388 -15.92 3.40 -23.87
N GLN A 389 -16.36 2.39 -24.65
CA GLN A 389 -16.19 1.00 -24.27
C GLN A 389 -14.72 0.57 -24.30
N ASN A 390 -13.91 1.10 -25.25
CA ASN A 390 -12.49 0.82 -25.27
C ASN A 390 -11.77 1.35 -24.02
N ASP A 391 -12.14 2.53 -23.52
CA ASP A 391 -11.55 3.10 -22.31
C ASP A 391 -11.94 2.28 -21.06
N ALA A 392 -13.21 1.85 -20.95
CA ALA A 392 -13.64 0.93 -19.93
C ALA A 392 -12.93 -0.43 -20.02
N TYR A 393 -12.77 -0.99 -21.22
CA TYR A 393 -12.04 -2.23 -21.48
C TYR A 393 -10.57 -2.14 -21.07
N LEU A 394 -9.83 -1.10 -21.49
CA LEU A 394 -8.43 -0.91 -21.11
C LEU A 394 -8.29 -0.78 -19.59
N THR A 395 -9.18 -0.02 -18.95
CA THR A 395 -9.23 0.14 -17.49
C THR A 395 -9.44 -1.20 -16.80
N PHE A 396 -10.41 -2.00 -17.25
CA PHE A 396 -10.64 -3.34 -16.72
C PHE A 396 -9.43 -4.24 -16.94
N LYS A 397 -8.88 -4.25 -18.14
CA LYS A 397 -7.77 -5.12 -18.53
C LYS A 397 -6.50 -4.86 -17.72
N LEU A 398 -6.24 -3.61 -17.30
CA LEU A 398 -5.16 -3.29 -16.37
C LEU A 398 -5.31 -3.99 -15.01
N THR A 399 -6.49 -4.45 -14.64
CA THR A 399 -6.70 -5.24 -13.41
C THR A 399 -6.71 -6.75 -13.63
N SER A 400 -6.96 -7.20 -14.87
CA SER A 400 -7.15 -8.63 -15.21
C SER A 400 -5.96 -9.28 -15.92
N PHE A 401 -4.95 -8.49 -16.33
CA PHE A 401 -3.76 -9.07 -16.98
C PHE A 401 -2.91 -9.90 -15.99
N ASN A 402 -2.16 -10.86 -16.52
CA ASN A 402 -1.33 -11.77 -15.75
C ASN A 402 -2.07 -12.35 -14.53
N GLU A 403 -3.24 -12.95 -14.76
CA GLU A 403 -4.04 -13.62 -13.74
C GLU A 403 -4.38 -12.69 -12.55
N ASP A 404 -4.91 -11.52 -12.84
CA ASP A 404 -5.30 -10.51 -11.84
C ASP A 404 -4.12 -9.96 -11.02
N LEU A 405 -2.91 -9.91 -11.58
CA LEU A 405 -1.69 -9.50 -10.88
C LEU A 405 -1.90 -8.24 -10.02
N LEU A 406 -2.49 -7.18 -10.61
CA LEU A 406 -2.68 -5.91 -9.87
C LEU A 406 -3.63 -6.09 -8.69
N MET A 407 -4.76 -6.77 -8.88
CA MET A 407 -5.73 -6.99 -7.79
C MET A 407 -5.13 -7.83 -6.68
N ASN A 408 -4.41 -8.90 -7.04
CA ASN A 408 -3.72 -9.76 -6.07
C ASN A 408 -2.66 -8.99 -5.28
N LEU A 409 -1.88 -8.13 -5.95
CA LEU A 409 -0.91 -7.23 -5.29
C LEU A 409 -1.60 -6.28 -4.32
N LEU A 410 -2.71 -5.64 -4.71
CA LEU A 410 -3.46 -4.74 -3.83
C LEU A 410 -3.92 -5.47 -2.56
N VAL A 411 -4.49 -6.68 -2.67
CA VAL A 411 -4.92 -7.47 -1.51
C VAL A 411 -3.74 -7.84 -0.61
N VAL A 412 -2.61 -8.29 -1.17
CA VAL A 412 -1.43 -8.62 -0.36
C VAL A 412 -0.84 -7.37 0.32
N ILE A 413 -0.80 -6.23 -0.39
CA ILE A 413 -0.33 -4.97 0.20
C ILE A 413 -1.27 -4.51 1.32
N THR A 414 -2.60 -4.69 1.24
CA THR A 414 -3.50 -4.38 2.35
C THR A 414 -3.14 -5.17 3.61
N ARG A 415 -2.78 -6.45 3.46
CA ARG A 415 -2.32 -7.31 4.57
C ARG A 415 -1.05 -6.75 5.22
N ILE A 416 -0.08 -6.33 4.41
CA ILE A 416 1.18 -5.81 4.91
C ILE A 416 0.98 -4.42 5.54
N ALA A 417 0.32 -3.52 4.84
CA ALA A 417 0.15 -2.13 5.25
C ALA A 417 -0.91 -1.91 6.33
N ARG A 418 -1.77 -2.90 6.61
CA ARG A 418 -2.90 -2.78 7.55
C ARG A 418 -3.91 -1.69 7.15
N MET A 419 -4.09 -1.47 5.86
CA MET A 419 -4.91 -0.39 5.32
C MET A 419 -6.02 -0.90 4.41
N PRO A 420 -7.18 -0.19 4.34
CA PRO A 420 -8.22 -0.46 3.35
C PRO A 420 -7.70 -0.48 1.91
N ILE A 421 -8.25 -1.37 1.06
CA ILE A 421 -7.80 -1.52 -0.33
C ILE A 421 -7.99 -0.23 -1.15
N ASP A 422 -9.05 0.51 -0.87
CA ASP A 422 -9.34 1.81 -1.48
C ASP A 422 -8.32 2.88 -1.04
N ASP A 423 -7.84 2.85 0.20
CA ASP A 423 -6.72 3.70 0.65
C ASP A 423 -5.38 3.27 0.02
N ILE A 424 -5.12 1.95 -0.11
CA ILE A 424 -3.92 1.44 -0.80
C ILE A 424 -3.85 1.94 -2.25
N SER A 425 -4.97 1.94 -2.96
CA SER A 425 -5.01 2.41 -4.35
C SER A 425 -4.71 3.90 -4.52
N ARG A 426 -4.99 4.72 -3.49
CA ARG A 426 -4.89 6.18 -3.53
C ARG A 426 -3.66 6.75 -2.84
N MET A 427 -3.12 6.05 -1.85
CA MET A 427 -2.04 6.56 -1.00
C MET A 427 -0.68 6.04 -1.44
N GLY A 428 0.34 6.85 -1.23
CA GLY A 428 1.71 6.46 -1.50
C GLY A 428 2.28 5.52 -0.43
N VAL A 429 3.36 4.84 -0.78
CA VAL A 429 4.05 3.85 0.06
C VAL A 429 4.46 4.38 1.45
N SER A 430 4.68 5.69 1.59
CA SER A 430 4.96 6.31 2.89
C SER A 430 3.79 6.12 3.89
N GLN A 431 2.55 6.22 3.40
CA GLN A 431 1.38 5.98 4.24
C GLN A 431 1.20 4.49 4.55
N TRP A 432 1.55 3.60 3.63
CA TRP A 432 1.52 2.16 3.87
C TRP A 432 2.48 1.74 4.98
N ILE A 433 3.71 2.26 4.95
CA ILE A 433 4.72 1.97 5.98
C ILE A 433 4.35 2.65 7.30
N ARG A 434 3.78 3.88 7.27
CA ARG A 434 3.26 4.54 8.46
C ARG A 434 2.20 3.68 9.15
N SER A 435 1.19 3.23 8.41
CA SER A 435 0.09 2.43 8.96
C SER A 435 0.59 1.12 9.54
N LEU A 436 1.49 0.41 8.82
CA LEU A 436 2.14 -0.79 9.30
C LEU A 436 2.84 -0.56 10.66
N LEU A 437 3.70 0.45 10.74
CA LEU A 437 4.45 0.74 11.97
C LEU A 437 3.52 1.20 13.10
N TYR A 438 2.50 2.00 12.82
CA TYR A 438 1.53 2.44 13.83
C TYR A 438 0.71 1.28 14.39
N TYR A 439 0.25 0.36 13.52
CA TYR A 439 -0.41 -0.87 13.96
C TYR A 439 0.49 -1.67 14.92
N GLU A 440 1.76 -1.87 14.57
CA GLU A 440 2.69 -2.64 15.40
C GLU A 440 3.07 -1.90 16.70
N HIS A 441 3.13 -0.57 16.72
CA HIS A 441 3.25 0.18 17.98
C HIS A 441 2.08 -0.10 18.93
N ARG A 442 0.86 -0.03 18.39
CA ARG A 442 -0.37 -0.24 19.17
C ARG A 442 -0.48 -1.68 19.68
N LYS A 443 -0.17 -2.67 18.84
CA LYS A 443 -0.11 -4.10 19.19
C LYS A 443 0.84 -4.36 20.38
N ASN A 444 1.96 -3.65 20.43
CA ASN A 444 2.95 -3.77 21.51
C ASN A 444 2.74 -2.81 22.69
N ASN A 445 1.59 -2.13 22.77
CA ASN A 445 1.27 -1.12 23.78
C ASN A 445 2.28 0.06 23.83
N PHE A 446 2.97 0.34 22.74
CA PHE A 446 3.88 1.47 22.64
C PHE A 446 3.09 2.78 22.42
N LEU A 447 3.53 3.86 23.07
CA LEU A 447 3.08 5.20 22.72
C LEU A 447 3.81 5.63 21.45
N ILE A 448 3.08 5.97 20.40
CA ILE A 448 3.69 6.44 19.16
C ILE A 448 4.31 7.81 19.44
N PRO A 449 5.64 7.94 19.29
CA PRO A 449 6.30 9.22 19.62
C PRO A 449 5.92 10.32 18.64
N ARG A 450 5.88 11.54 19.14
CA ARG A 450 5.72 12.71 18.28
C ARG A 450 7.04 13.00 17.57
N ARG A 451 6.95 13.62 16.41
CA ARG A 451 8.11 13.96 15.58
C ARG A 451 9.14 14.80 16.33
N ASN A 452 8.71 15.81 17.09
CA ASN A 452 9.61 16.67 17.88
C ASN A 452 10.39 15.90 18.97
N GLU A 453 9.82 14.81 19.51
CA GLU A 453 10.51 13.96 20.49
C GLU A 453 11.63 13.15 19.81
N ILE A 454 11.37 12.64 18.59
CA ILE A 454 12.36 11.93 17.78
C ILE A 454 13.47 12.88 17.33
N GLU A 455 13.12 14.10 16.89
CA GLU A 455 14.06 15.15 16.51
C GLU A 455 14.91 15.60 17.72
N GLY A 456 14.32 15.69 18.91
CA GLY A 456 15.04 15.97 20.14
C GLY A 456 16.15 14.97 20.48
N LYS A 457 15.95 13.70 20.12
CA LYS A 457 17.00 12.64 20.24
C LYS A 457 18.18 12.85 19.27
N SER A 458 17.98 13.62 18.20
CA SER A 458 19.00 14.01 17.21
C SER A 458 19.71 15.33 17.57
N ALA A 459 19.25 16.08 18.58
CA ALA A 459 19.79 17.40 18.90
C ALA A 459 21.28 17.37 19.22
N GLY A 460 22.03 18.36 18.74
CA GLY A 460 23.47 18.51 18.94
C GLY A 460 24.35 17.81 17.87
N MET A 461 23.77 17.33 16.78
CA MET A 461 24.54 16.79 15.65
C MET A 461 24.97 17.93 14.71
N ALA A 462 26.27 18.03 14.46
CA ALA A 462 26.79 18.82 13.34
C ALA A 462 26.46 18.08 12.03
N ASN A 463 25.72 18.73 11.14
CA ASN A 463 25.46 18.21 9.80
C ASN A 463 26.68 18.48 8.91
N ASP A 464 27.60 17.55 8.82
CA ASP A 464 28.83 17.72 8.04
C ASP A 464 28.68 17.47 6.52
N ALA A 465 27.48 17.10 6.04
CA ALA A 465 27.34 16.86 4.61
C ALA A 465 25.93 17.14 4.08
N VAL A 466 25.71 18.32 3.56
CA VAL A 466 24.64 18.56 2.59
C VAL A 466 25.19 18.27 1.19
N ILE A 467 24.86 17.11 0.61
CA ILE A 467 25.14 16.79 -0.78
C ILE A 467 23.80 16.69 -1.53
N LYS A 468 23.56 17.57 -2.50
CA LYS A 468 22.35 17.60 -3.34
C LYS A 468 21.05 17.66 -2.52
N ASP A 469 20.96 18.63 -1.61
CA ASP A 469 19.78 18.84 -0.72
C ASP A 469 19.46 17.68 0.24
N LYS A 470 20.32 16.69 0.39
CA LYS A 470 20.19 15.63 1.41
C LYS A 470 21.10 15.91 2.60
N LYS A 471 20.58 15.75 3.80
CA LYS A 471 21.29 15.95 5.07
C LYS A 471 22.29 14.82 5.40
N TYR A 472 22.39 13.80 4.56
CA TYR A 472 23.34 12.69 4.75
C TYR A 472 23.85 12.15 3.41
N ARG A 473 25.01 11.50 3.45
CA ARG A 473 25.68 10.93 2.27
C ARG A 473 24.97 9.65 1.82
N GLY A 474 24.62 9.51 0.53
CA GLY A 474 23.95 8.35 -0.07
C GLY A 474 24.85 7.10 -0.23
N GLY A 475 24.43 6.18 -1.09
CA GLY A 475 25.19 4.98 -1.45
C GLY A 475 26.54 5.29 -2.11
N LEU A 476 27.42 4.31 -2.16
CA LEU A 476 28.71 4.40 -2.82
C LEU A 476 28.54 4.08 -4.31
N VAL A 477 29.06 4.94 -5.15
CA VAL A 477 29.27 4.66 -6.58
C VAL A 477 30.79 4.71 -6.82
N ILE A 478 31.34 3.67 -7.46
CA ILE A 478 32.72 3.58 -7.82
C ILE A 478 32.87 3.96 -9.28
N GLU A 479 33.84 4.78 -9.60
CA GLU A 479 34.11 5.15 -10.99
C GLU A 479 34.40 3.89 -11.81
N PRO A 480 33.78 3.75 -12.99
CA PRO A 480 34.03 2.60 -13.84
C PRO A 480 35.44 2.58 -14.41
N VAL A 481 35.97 1.38 -14.55
CA VAL A 481 37.17 1.20 -15.36
C VAL A 481 36.79 1.32 -16.83
N GLU A 482 37.19 2.42 -17.46
CA GLU A 482 36.81 2.72 -18.86
C GLU A 482 37.31 1.64 -19.83
N GLY A 483 36.49 1.29 -20.80
CA GLY A 483 36.84 0.38 -21.87
C GLY A 483 35.79 -0.70 -22.16
N VAL A 484 36.22 -1.67 -23.00
CA VAL A 484 35.43 -2.86 -23.32
C VAL A 484 35.97 -4.03 -22.49
N HIS A 485 35.10 -4.57 -21.63
CA HIS A 485 35.45 -5.69 -20.75
C HIS A 485 34.68 -6.93 -21.15
N PHE A 486 35.36 -8.06 -21.22
CA PHE A 486 34.77 -9.36 -21.57
C PHE A 486 34.60 -10.25 -20.34
N ASP A 487 33.58 -11.12 -20.38
CA ASP A 487 33.25 -12.12 -19.35
C ASP A 487 33.05 -11.43 -17.98
N VAL A 488 32.06 -10.53 -17.93
CA VAL A 488 31.76 -9.75 -16.72
C VAL A 488 30.55 -10.35 -15.99
N THR A 489 30.75 -10.67 -14.72
CA THR A 489 29.67 -11.11 -13.82
C THR A 489 29.22 -9.93 -12.95
N VAL A 490 27.92 -9.70 -12.91
CA VAL A 490 27.29 -8.73 -11.99
C VAL A 490 26.80 -9.47 -10.76
N MET A 491 27.31 -9.09 -9.61
CA MET A 491 26.90 -9.58 -8.30
C MET A 491 26.09 -8.50 -7.60
N ASP A 492 24.93 -8.88 -7.03
CA ASP A 492 23.99 -7.96 -6.39
C ASP A 492 23.70 -8.37 -4.95
N PHE A 493 23.66 -7.40 -4.03
CA PHE A 493 23.29 -7.66 -2.65
C PHE A 493 21.77 -7.78 -2.51
N ALA A 494 21.30 -8.94 -2.10
CA ALA A 494 19.88 -9.22 -1.96
C ALA A 494 19.20 -8.34 -0.91
N SER A 495 18.49 -7.29 -1.37
CA SER A 495 17.82 -6.31 -0.49
C SER A 495 18.79 -5.69 0.54
N LEU A 496 19.88 -5.06 0.10
CA LEU A 496 20.99 -4.59 0.94
C LEU A 496 20.54 -3.77 2.15
N TYR A 497 19.79 -2.65 1.94
CA TYR A 497 19.38 -1.80 3.05
C TYR A 497 18.42 -2.48 4.04
N PRO A 498 17.40 -3.25 3.63
CA PRO A 498 16.62 -4.08 4.55
C PRO A 498 17.46 -5.08 5.33
N SER A 499 18.48 -5.69 4.72
CA SER A 499 19.42 -6.60 5.39
C SER A 499 20.26 -5.87 6.44
N ILE A 500 20.77 -4.70 6.11
CA ILE A 500 21.54 -3.83 7.04
C ILE A 500 20.66 -3.41 8.23
N ILE A 501 19.42 -2.99 7.98
CA ILE A 501 18.47 -2.61 9.02
C ILE A 501 18.24 -3.77 9.98
N LYS A 502 18.05 -4.99 9.45
CA LYS A 502 17.89 -6.21 10.23
C LYS A 502 19.14 -6.52 11.07
N VAL A 503 20.29 -6.74 10.40
CA VAL A 503 21.51 -7.27 11.02
C VAL A 503 22.11 -6.31 12.05
N ASN A 504 21.95 -5.01 11.85
CA ASN A 504 22.47 -3.98 12.76
C ASN A 504 21.41 -3.39 13.70
N ASN A 505 20.23 -3.99 13.75
CA ASN A 505 19.14 -3.58 14.65
C ASN A 505 18.80 -2.09 14.55
N LEU A 506 18.66 -1.57 13.31
CA LEU A 506 18.46 -0.15 13.06
C LEU A 506 16.97 0.25 13.11
N SER A 507 16.64 1.01 14.15
CA SER A 507 15.31 1.61 14.33
C SER A 507 15.45 2.95 15.07
N TYR A 508 14.42 3.80 15.04
CA TYR A 508 14.46 5.10 15.72
C TYR A 508 14.66 4.97 17.24
N GLU A 509 14.22 3.87 17.86
CA GLU A 509 14.37 3.59 19.29
C GLU A 509 15.69 2.88 19.63
N THR A 510 16.28 2.12 18.71
CA THR A 510 17.50 1.33 18.97
C THR A 510 18.79 2.03 18.57
N VAL A 511 18.80 2.84 17.53
CA VAL A 511 19.95 3.69 17.21
C VAL A 511 20.03 4.82 18.25
N ARG A 512 21.21 5.02 18.87
CA ARG A 512 21.40 5.96 19.98
C ARG A 512 20.42 5.70 21.14
N CYS A 513 20.24 4.43 21.50
CA CYS A 513 19.42 4.04 22.65
C CYS A 513 19.94 4.64 23.97
N PRO A 514 19.09 4.73 25.04
CA PRO A 514 19.49 5.36 26.31
C PRO A 514 20.45 4.51 27.16
N HIS A 515 20.80 3.30 26.76
CA HIS A 515 21.63 2.37 27.54
C HIS A 515 23.11 2.69 27.40
N GLU A 516 23.81 3.01 28.51
CA GLU A 516 25.24 3.37 28.50
C GLU A 516 26.13 2.25 27.95
N GLU A 517 25.84 0.99 28.28
CA GLU A 517 26.59 -0.17 27.81
C GLU A 517 26.53 -0.36 26.29
N CYS A 518 25.44 0.09 25.65
CA CYS A 518 25.26 -0.04 24.21
C CYS A 518 26.15 0.94 23.40
N LYS A 519 26.70 1.98 24.04
CA LYS A 519 27.60 2.95 23.38
C LYS A 519 28.87 2.30 22.82
N LYS A 520 29.24 1.11 23.35
CA LYS A 520 30.37 0.31 22.86
C LYS A 520 30.08 -0.33 21.48
N ASN A 521 28.81 -0.50 21.14
CA ASN A 521 28.40 -1.04 19.85
C ASN A 521 28.30 0.07 18.80
N ALA A 522 29.47 0.67 18.48
CA ALA A 522 29.58 1.78 17.54
C ALA A 522 29.27 1.31 16.11
N ILE A 523 28.56 2.15 15.37
CA ILE A 523 28.22 1.92 13.95
C ILE A 523 29.34 2.49 13.08
N PRO A 524 30.04 1.68 12.26
CA PRO A 524 31.15 2.11 11.44
C PRO A 524 30.80 3.32 10.56
N GLY A 525 31.74 4.30 10.49
CA GLY A 525 31.58 5.50 9.68
C GLY A 525 30.59 6.53 10.20
N THR A 526 30.15 6.39 11.47
CA THR A 526 29.23 7.33 12.14
C THR A 526 29.65 7.58 13.59
N SER A 527 29.02 8.56 14.23
CA SER A 527 29.11 8.77 15.69
C SER A 527 28.00 8.06 16.47
N HIS A 528 27.32 7.10 15.85
CA HIS A 528 26.16 6.43 16.41
C HIS A 528 26.50 5.06 16.96
N TRP A 529 25.58 4.51 17.78
CA TRP A 529 25.63 3.15 18.31
C TRP A 529 24.27 2.48 18.16
N GLY A 530 24.29 1.16 18.07
CA GLY A 530 23.09 0.31 18.03
C GLY A 530 22.80 -0.33 19.37
N CYS A 531 21.51 -0.55 19.69
CA CYS A 531 21.07 -1.22 20.90
C CYS A 531 21.40 -2.73 20.84
N THR A 532 21.92 -3.26 21.96
CA THR A 532 22.18 -4.71 22.16
C THR A 532 21.27 -5.33 23.22
N LYS A 533 20.23 -4.59 23.68
CA LYS A 533 19.35 -5.02 24.77
C LYS A 533 17.99 -5.49 24.27
N LYS A 534 17.50 -4.95 23.18
CA LYS A 534 16.18 -5.25 22.61
C LYS A 534 16.21 -5.16 21.09
N ASN A 535 15.29 -5.88 20.44
CA ASN A 535 15.02 -5.70 19.02
C ASN A 535 14.29 -4.37 18.77
N GLY A 536 14.71 -3.66 17.72
CA GLY A 536 14.00 -2.49 17.25
C GLY A 536 12.78 -2.88 16.44
N LEU A 537 11.70 -2.11 16.56
CA LEU A 537 10.44 -2.42 15.88
C LEU A 537 10.62 -2.43 14.35
N THR A 538 11.31 -1.43 13.82
CA THR A 538 11.59 -1.37 12.37
C THR A 538 12.46 -2.53 11.91
N SER A 539 13.52 -2.86 12.64
CA SER A 539 14.41 -3.97 12.28
C SER A 539 13.73 -5.32 12.39
N LEU A 540 12.85 -5.50 13.37
CA LEU A 540 12.05 -6.71 13.54
C LEU A 540 11.10 -6.91 12.34
N ILE A 541 10.31 -5.90 12.00
CA ILE A 541 9.32 -5.98 10.92
C ILE A 541 10.00 -6.09 9.54
N ILE A 542 10.90 -5.15 9.21
CA ILE A 542 11.57 -5.13 7.91
C ILE A 542 12.46 -6.36 7.73
N GLY A 543 13.11 -6.80 8.79
CA GLY A 543 13.90 -8.03 8.81
C GLY A 543 13.07 -9.28 8.53
N SER A 544 11.92 -9.43 9.19
CA SER A 544 11.00 -10.56 9.00
C SER A 544 10.46 -10.60 7.58
N LEU A 545 9.98 -9.46 7.05
CA LEU A 545 9.46 -9.36 5.69
C LEU A 545 10.57 -9.61 4.64
N ARG A 546 11.79 -9.14 4.91
CA ARG A 546 12.96 -9.40 4.05
C ARG A 546 13.29 -10.89 3.99
N ASP A 547 13.35 -11.56 5.11
CA ASP A 547 13.70 -12.99 5.13
C ASP A 547 12.60 -13.84 4.49
N LEU A 548 11.34 -13.52 4.74
CA LEU A 548 10.23 -14.15 4.03
C LEU A 548 10.35 -13.96 2.51
N ARG A 549 10.67 -12.74 2.05
CA ARG A 549 10.83 -12.50 0.62
C ARG A 549 11.98 -13.29 0.01
N VAL A 550 13.18 -13.19 0.59
CA VAL A 550 14.42 -13.70 -0.01
C VAL A 550 14.55 -15.21 0.19
N ASN A 551 14.34 -15.68 1.42
CA ASN A 551 14.61 -17.07 1.78
C ASN A 551 13.42 -18.01 1.55
N TYR A 552 12.18 -17.48 1.47
CA TYR A 552 10.98 -18.29 1.35
C TYR A 552 10.27 -18.04 -0.01
N TYR A 553 9.56 -16.93 -0.19
CA TYR A 553 8.69 -16.72 -1.36
C TYR A 553 9.45 -16.67 -2.70
N LYS A 554 10.59 -15.96 -2.80
CA LYS A 554 11.41 -15.91 -4.04
C LYS A 554 11.99 -17.29 -4.38
N SER A 555 12.31 -18.08 -3.38
CA SER A 555 12.84 -19.43 -3.57
C SER A 555 11.74 -20.42 -3.97
N LEU A 556 10.57 -20.35 -3.33
CA LEU A 556 9.44 -21.23 -3.61
C LEU A 556 8.84 -20.97 -5.01
N SER A 557 8.70 -19.71 -5.43
CA SER A 557 8.15 -19.39 -6.75
C SER A 557 8.95 -19.99 -7.93
N LYS A 558 10.21 -20.39 -7.68
CA LYS A 558 11.11 -21.00 -8.69
C LYS A 558 11.10 -22.54 -8.67
N LYS A 559 10.43 -23.18 -7.69
CA LYS A 559 10.38 -24.65 -7.60
C LYS A 559 9.56 -25.22 -8.75
N GLU A 560 9.98 -26.39 -9.27
CA GLU A 560 9.28 -27.09 -10.36
C GLU A 560 8.02 -27.81 -9.91
N ASN A 561 8.01 -28.37 -8.70
CA ASN A 561 6.95 -29.23 -8.17
C ASN A 561 5.98 -28.45 -7.27
N ILE A 562 5.36 -27.38 -7.79
CA ILE A 562 4.28 -26.61 -7.12
C ILE A 562 3.15 -26.39 -8.11
N THR A 563 1.93 -26.19 -7.59
CA THR A 563 0.76 -25.84 -8.42
C THR A 563 0.90 -24.45 -9.02
N ASP A 564 0.14 -24.16 -10.08
CA ASP A 564 0.14 -22.82 -10.68
C ASP A 564 -0.42 -21.77 -9.71
N GLU A 565 -1.43 -22.13 -8.90
CA GLU A 565 -1.97 -21.27 -7.87
C GLU A 565 -0.94 -20.91 -6.78
N GLU A 566 -0.17 -21.89 -6.31
CA GLU A 566 0.91 -21.68 -5.35
C GLU A 566 2.01 -20.79 -5.95
N ARG A 567 2.40 -21.07 -7.20
CA ARG A 567 3.39 -20.26 -7.92
C ARG A 567 2.94 -18.81 -8.04
N GLN A 568 1.68 -18.59 -8.39
CA GLN A 568 1.07 -17.28 -8.49
C GLN A 568 1.10 -16.56 -7.13
N LEU A 569 0.63 -17.23 -6.07
CA LEU A 569 0.63 -16.67 -4.71
C LEU A 569 2.04 -16.26 -4.29
N TYR A 570 3.02 -17.16 -4.40
CA TYR A 570 4.40 -16.88 -3.99
C TYR A 570 5.03 -15.75 -4.80
N THR A 571 4.74 -15.68 -6.10
CA THR A 571 5.22 -14.61 -6.98
C THR A 571 4.63 -13.26 -6.56
N VAL A 572 3.32 -13.19 -6.35
CA VAL A 572 2.61 -11.97 -5.93
C VAL A 572 3.10 -11.49 -4.57
N VAL A 573 3.21 -12.40 -3.58
CA VAL A 573 3.71 -12.06 -2.24
C VAL A 573 5.15 -11.56 -2.31
N SER A 574 6.03 -12.26 -3.05
CA SER A 574 7.42 -11.82 -3.24
C SER A 574 7.51 -10.43 -3.87
N GLN A 575 6.62 -10.11 -4.82
CA GLN A 575 6.58 -8.82 -5.50
C GLN A 575 6.02 -7.71 -4.60
N ALA A 576 4.96 -7.98 -3.83
CA ALA A 576 4.42 -7.04 -2.84
C ALA A 576 5.47 -6.70 -1.77
N LEU A 577 6.16 -7.72 -1.25
CA LEU A 577 7.27 -7.53 -0.30
C LEU A 577 8.42 -6.71 -0.91
N LYS A 578 8.75 -6.92 -2.20
CA LYS A 578 9.75 -6.12 -2.90
C LYS A 578 9.39 -4.64 -2.92
N VAL A 579 8.14 -4.31 -3.20
CA VAL A 579 7.66 -2.91 -3.20
C VAL A 579 7.87 -2.26 -1.84
N ILE A 580 7.42 -2.91 -0.77
CA ILE A 580 7.53 -2.39 0.61
C ILE A 580 8.99 -2.25 1.04
N LEU A 581 9.79 -3.30 0.86
CA LEU A 581 11.18 -3.35 1.32
C LEU A 581 12.08 -2.33 0.59
N ASN A 582 11.95 -2.23 -0.74
CA ASN A 582 12.78 -1.29 -1.50
C ASN A 582 12.41 0.17 -1.22
N ALA A 583 11.14 0.42 -0.89
CA ALA A 583 10.69 1.76 -0.53
C ALA A 583 10.97 2.13 0.94
N SER A 584 11.09 1.15 1.83
CA SER A 584 11.15 1.36 3.30
C SER A 584 12.29 2.29 3.72
N TYR A 585 13.49 2.07 3.21
CA TYR A 585 14.63 2.93 3.51
C TYR A 585 14.41 4.38 3.06
N GLY A 586 13.94 4.58 1.81
CA GLY A 586 13.67 5.91 1.27
C GLY A 586 12.58 6.66 2.04
N VAL A 587 11.56 5.94 2.52
CA VAL A 587 10.48 6.49 3.34
C VAL A 587 10.99 6.88 4.73
N MET A 588 11.70 5.99 5.40
CA MET A 588 12.23 6.25 6.75
C MET A 588 13.31 7.34 6.76
N GLY A 589 14.00 7.53 5.63
CA GLY A 589 14.95 8.62 5.41
C GLY A 589 14.33 9.94 4.93
N ALA A 590 13.01 10.02 4.78
CA ALA A 590 12.32 11.23 4.33
C ALA A 590 11.86 12.09 5.50
N GLU A 591 12.22 13.37 5.52
CA GLU A 591 11.88 14.30 6.61
C GLU A 591 10.37 14.44 6.88
N ILE A 592 9.53 14.21 5.86
CA ILE A 592 8.08 14.28 6.04
C ILE A 592 7.49 13.05 6.74
N PHE A 593 8.28 11.98 6.91
CA PHE A 593 7.81 10.75 7.55
C PHE A 593 7.67 10.94 9.06
N PRO A 594 6.54 10.55 9.68
CA PRO A 594 6.31 10.82 11.11
C PRO A 594 7.36 10.22 12.05
N LEU A 595 7.89 9.05 11.70
CA LEU A 595 8.94 8.35 12.48
C LEU A 595 10.34 8.55 11.89
N TYR A 596 10.55 9.64 11.14
CA TYR A 596 11.87 9.99 10.59
C TYR A 596 12.90 10.18 11.68
N PHE A 597 14.03 9.49 11.55
CA PHE A 597 15.16 9.60 12.44
C PHE A 597 16.46 9.59 11.65
N LEU A 598 17.04 10.77 11.46
CA LEU A 598 18.27 10.96 10.67
C LEU A 598 19.41 10.01 11.04
N PRO A 599 19.74 9.77 12.34
CA PRO A 599 20.80 8.84 12.69
C PRO A 599 20.62 7.41 12.19
N ALA A 600 19.37 6.91 12.10
CA ALA A 600 19.12 5.58 11.55
C ALA A 600 19.32 5.54 10.03
N ALA A 601 18.93 6.61 9.32
CA ALA A 601 19.16 6.73 7.88
C ALA A 601 20.66 6.85 7.56
N GLU A 602 21.41 7.66 8.31
CA GLU A 602 22.87 7.77 8.19
C GLU A 602 23.58 6.45 8.48
N ALA A 603 23.18 5.76 9.56
CA ALA A 603 23.72 4.46 9.92
C ALA A 603 23.55 3.44 8.79
N THR A 604 22.33 3.39 8.18
CA THR A 604 22.03 2.47 7.09
C THR A 604 22.95 2.68 5.88
N THR A 605 23.13 3.93 5.45
CA THR A 605 24.00 4.21 4.28
C THR A 605 25.48 4.10 4.60
N ALA A 606 25.91 4.46 5.80
CA ALA A 606 27.30 4.31 6.23
C ALA A 606 27.72 2.83 6.25
N LEU A 607 26.87 1.97 6.79
CA LEU A 607 27.08 0.52 6.77
C LEU A 607 27.05 -0.03 5.33
N GLY A 608 26.15 0.45 4.46
CA GLY A 608 26.12 0.05 3.06
C GLY A 608 27.45 0.36 2.36
N ARG A 609 27.97 1.58 2.52
CA ARG A 609 29.30 1.96 1.99
C ARG A 609 30.41 1.10 2.59
N TYR A 610 30.40 0.86 3.88
CA TYR A 610 31.37 0.03 4.57
C TYR A 610 31.40 -1.40 4.01
N ILE A 611 30.25 -2.05 3.88
CA ILE A 611 30.13 -3.42 3.36
C ILE A 611 30.64 -3.52 1.93
N ILE A 612 30.27 -2.57 1.06
CA ILE A 612 30.72 -2.57 -0.35
C ILE A 612 32.24 -2.39 -0.44
N MET A 613 32.79 -1.42 0.31
CA MET A 613 34.24 -1.18 0.31
C MET A 613 35.03 -2.38 0.83
N ASP A 614 34.58 -2.99 1.92
CA ASP A 614 35.21 -4.18 2.49
C ASP A 614 35.15 -5.36 1.52
N THR A 615 33.97 -5.57 0.86
CA THR A 615 33.83 -6.60 -0.18
C THR A 615 34.81 -6.38 -1.34
N ILE A 616 34.99 -5.13 -1.79
CA ILE A 616 35.96 -4.80 -2.86
C ILE A 616 37.40 -5.07 -2.44
N GLU A 617 37.75 -4.71 -1.22
CA GLU A 617 39.13 -5.03 -0.72
C GLU A 617 39.37 -6.54 -0.66
N LYS A 618 38.37 -7.30 -0.27
CA LYS A 618 38.43 -8.76 -0.28
C LYS A 618 38.53 -9.33 -1.69
N CYS A 619 37.76 -8.80 -2.65
CA CYS A 619 37.94 -9.14 -4.07
C CYS A 619 39.40 -8.94 -4.54
N LYS A 620 39.99 -7.81 -4.20
CA LYS A 620 41.41 -7.53 -4.51
C LYS A 620 42.34 -8.56 -3.85
N GLY A 621 42.10 -8.94 -2.60
CA GLY A 621 42.88 -9.93 -1.85
C GLY A 621 42.89 -11.31 -2.51
N ILE A 622 41.85 -11.70 -3.21
CA ILE A 622 41.77 -12.94 -3.99
C ILE A 622 42.02 -12.75 -5.49
N GLN A 623 42.62 -11.62 -5.86
CA GLN A 623 42.96 -11.26 -7.25
C GLN A 623 41.73 -11.22 -8.20
N LEU A 624 40.57 -10.83 -7.71
CA LEU A 624 39.36 -10.60 -8.49
C LEU A 624 39.23 -9.11 -8.81
N GLU A 625 39.29 -8.75 -10.10
CA GLU A 625 39.20 -7.36 -10.56
C GLU A 625 37.76 -6.88 -10.52
N VAL A 626 37.49 -5.80 -9.75
CA VAL A 626 36.20 -5.09 -9.72
C VAL A 626 36.27 -3.93 -10.70
N LEU A 627 35.38 -3.93 -11.71
CA LEU A 627 35.36 -2.92 -12.77
C LEU A 627 34.47 -1.72 -12.42
N TYR A 628 33.40 -1.94 -11.72
CA TYR A 628 32.38 -0.95 -11.37
C TYR A 628 31.58 -1.41 -10.16
N GLY A 629 31.02 -0.48 -9.42
CA GLY A 629 30.08 -0.76 -8.34
C GLY A 629 29.12 0.41 -8.13
N ASP A 630 27.85 0.10 -7.93
CA ASP A 630 26.79 1.08 -7.67
C ASP A 630 25.86 0.59 -6.57
N THR A 631 25.88 1.27 -5.45
CA THR A 631 24.97 1.14 -4.30
C THR A 631 24.87 -0.28 -3.71
N ASP A 632 24.49 -1.29 -4.49
CA ASP A 632 24.24 -2.67 -4.08
C ASP A 632 24.77 -3.71 -5.09
N SER A 633 25.45 -3.27 -6.17
CA SER A 633 25.97 -4.16 -7.19
C SER A 633 27.48 -3.98 -7.45
N LEU A 634 28.14 -5.08 -7.81
CA LEU A 634 29.54 -5.15 -8.17
C LEU A 634 29.72 -5.85 -9.53
N PHE A 635 30.44 -5.21 -10.44
CA PHE A 635 30.82 -5.76 -11.74
C PHE A 635 32.22 -6.33 -11.64
N VAL A 636 32.36 -7.64 -11.72
CA VAL A 636 33.64 -8.36 -11.59
C VAL A 636 34.03 -9.01 -12.91
N LYS A 637 35.35 -8.94 -13.24
CA LYS A 637 35.88 -9.41 -14.51
C LYS A 637 36.40 -10.82 -14.40
N LYS A 638 35.93 -11.69 -15.30
CA LYS A 638 36.39 -13.08 -15.44
C LYS A 638 36.49 -13.86 -14.12
N PRO A 639 35.48 -13.83 -13.24
CA PRO A 639 35.59 -14.54 -11.99
C PRO A 639 35.64 -16.05 -12.22
N THR A 640 36.39 -16.78 -11.43
CA THR A 640 36.26 -18.22 -11.29
C THR A 640 35.10 -18.53 -10.34
N VAL A 641 34.51 -19.72 -10.46
CA VAL A 641 33.45 -20.18 -9.57
C VAL A 641 33.89 -20.09 -8.10
N LYS A 642 35.12 -20.52 -7.82
CA LYS A 642 35.68 -20.43 -6.45
C LYS A 642 35.76 -19.00 -5.94
N GLN A 643 36.21 -18.04 -6.75
CA GLN A 643 36.24 -16.63 -6.33
C GLN A 643 34.86 -16.08 -6.05
N ILE A 644 33.85 -16.44 -6.85
CA ILE A 644 32.46 -16.07 -6.60
C ILE A 644 31.98 -16.63 -5.25
N ASP A 645 32.16 -17.95 -5.02
CA ASP A 645 31.78 -18.61 -3.79
C ASP A 645 32.47 -17.98 -2.55
N ASP A 646 33.78 -17.68 -2.68
CA ASP A 646 34.55 -17.04 -1.61
C ASP A 646 34.00 -15.65 -1.27
N VAL A 647 33.65 -14.81 -2.26
CA VAL A 647 33.10 -13.47 -2.03
C VAL A 647 31.68 -13.55 -1.44
N ILE A 648 30.83 -14.44 -1.95
CA ILE A 648 29.47 -14.67 -1.40
C ILE A 648 29.56 -15.11 0.07
N LYS A 649 30.45 -16.04 0.37
CA LYS A 649 30.65 -16.52 1.73
C LYS A 649 31.16 -15.41 2.66
N LEU A 650 32.13 -14.62 2.22
CA LEU A 650 32.68 -13.49 2.99
C LEU A 650 31.59 -12.45 3.32
N ALA A 651 30.76 -12.06 2.33
CA ALA A 651 29.67 -11.12 2.54
C ALA A 651 28.68 -11.64 3.61
N LYS A 652 28.41 -12.94 3.60
CA LYS A 652 27.51 -13.57 4.57
C LYS A 652 28.14 -13.71 5.96
N ASP A 653 29.37 -14.22 6.05
CA ASP A 653 30.02 -14.54 7.33
C ASP A 653 30.42 -13.26 8.09
N ASP A 654 30.92 -12.23 7.40
CA ASP A 654 31.44 -11.01 8.04
C ASP A 654 30.36 -9.94 8.25
N HIS A 655 29.39 -9.86 7.34
CA HIS A 655 28.37 -8.79 7.35
C HIS A 655 26.94 -9.26 7.51
N GLY A 656 26.67 -10.57 7.45
CA GLY A 656 25.32 -11.13 7.53
C GLY A 656 24.42 -10.73 6.35
N VAL A 657 24.99 -10.32 5.23
CA VAL A 657 24.26 -9.92 4.01
C VAL A 657 24.48 -10.94 2.90
N GLU A 658 23.45 -11.15 2.09
CA GLU A 658 23.50 -12.11 0.99
C GLU A 658 23.88 -11.41 -0.31
N LEU A 659 24.87 -11.96 -0.99
CA LEU A 659 25.34 -11.55 -2.31
C LEU A 659 25.00 -12.67 -3.30
N GLU A 660 24.42 -12.36 -4.43
CA GLU A 660 24.02 -13.33 -5.45
C GLU A 660 24.48 -12.89 -6.85
N ILE A 661 24.62 -13.82 -7.79
CA ILE A 661 24.84 -13.49 -9.20
C ILE A 661 23.52 -12.97 -9.76
N ASP A 662 23.51 -11.74 -10.29
CA ASP A 662 22.35 -11.17 -10.99
C ASP A 662 22.41 -11.46 -12.49
N LYS A 663 23.58 -11.19 -13.13
CA LYS A 663 23.76 -11.34 -14.58
C LYS A 663 25.18 -11.69 -14.95
N GLU A 664 25.31 -12.38 -16.09
CA GLU A 664 26.60 -12.62 -16.72
C GLU A 664 26.58 -12.03 -18.14
N TYR A 665 27.57 -11.23 -18.45
CA TYR A 665 27.71 -10.54 -19.72
C TYR A 665 28.95 -11.06 -20.47
N ARG A 666 28.77 -11.33 -21.77
CA ARG A 666 29.92 -11.63 -22.66
C ARG A 666 30.86 -10.45 -22.80
N TYR A 667 30.31 -9.24 -22.80
CA TYR A 667 31.05 -7.97 -22.76
C TYR A 667 30.21 -6.86 -22.18
N VAL A 668 30.89 -5.86 -21.59
CA VAL A 668 30.32 -4.63 -21.04
C VAL A 668 31.19 -3.48 -21.51
N VAL A 669 30.58 -2.36 -21.87
CA VAL A 669 31.26 -1.11 -22.17
C VAL A 669 31.02 -0.16 -20.99
N LEU A 670 32.06 0.25 -20.33
CA LEU A 670 32.02 1.16 -19.19
C LEU A 670 32.76 2.46 -19.52
#